data_17d2519f693a2465225281360a23ce22
#
_entry.id   17d2519f693a2465225281360a23ce22
#
_cell.length_a   1.000
_cell.length_b   1.000
_cell.length_c   1.000
_cell.angle_alpha   90.00
_cell.angle_beta   90.00
_cell.angle_gamma   90.00
#
_symmetry.space_group_name_H-M   'P 1'
#
loop_
_entity.id
_entity.type
_entity.pdbx_description
1 polymer ?
#
loop_
_entity_poly.entity_id
_entity_poly.type
_entity_poly.pdbx_seq_one_letter_code
_entity_poly.pdbx_strand_id
1 'polypeptide(L)'
;MNKFAKRISEALNLAERGIDNTLQLLDEGCTIPFISRYRKERTGGLDEVQITSISELNDKLKEIEKRKETIIKTITEQGKLTPELAKRIDTCYDTAELEDIYLPYKPKRRTRAQAARERGLEPLATIIMLQNEHNPVEIAKRYVKGDVESVAEAINGAQDIIAENVSEDERSRKLLRSAFKREAVITSKVVKSKADTDEAAKYSDYFDFSEPLRRCSSHRLLAMRRGEAEGVLRVSITPATDECEKRIERLFVKGYNASSKLVGEAVADAYKRLLKPSIETEFATISKEKADEEAIRVFSENLRQLLLAPPLGQKRVMGIDPGFRTGCKVVCLDAQGNLLYNTAIFPDFCKHTSSSKAGIQVVEIAKKYGIEAIAIGNGTASRETQAFINGLPFIQEIKTFVVSEDGASVYSASKTAREEFPDKDVTVRGAVSIGRRLIDPLAELVKIDPKSIGVGQYQHDVDQSKLKKSLDLTVESCVNNVGVNLNTASKHLLTYVSGLGPTLAQNIIDYRTANGAFTSRRQLLKVPRLGPSAFEQCAGFLRIPEADNPLDNTAVHPESYDIVEQMARDQGCSVKELIKDKEKRKNIDLKRYITANVGIPTLTDIMEELEKPGRDPREQIEEFKFDENVHTIEDLYEGMILPGIVTNITNFGAFVDIGVHQDGLVHISQMADRYVSDPTQIVRLHQHVTVRVTEVDRKRNRISLSMKGL
;
A
#
# COMPACT_ATOMS: atom_id res chain seq x y z
N MET A 1 30.51 10.29 -1.29
CA MET A 1 29.23 10.81 -1.78
C MET A 1 28.60 9.75 -2.69
N ASN A 2 27.36 9.39 -2.44
CA ASN A 2 26.67 8.35 -3.22
C ASN A 2 26.46 8.83 -4.66
N LYS A 3 26.71 7.95 -5.64
CA LYS A 3 26.58 8.22 -7.10
C LYS A 3 25.21 8.82 -7.48
N PHE A 4 24.16 8.47 -6.73
CA PHE A 4 22.79 8.84 -7.04
C PHE A 4 22.26 10.02 -6.24
N ALA A 5 22.98 10.49 -5.20
CA ALA A 5 22.49 11.54 -4.29
C ALA A 5 21.99 12.79 -5.01
N LYS A 6 22.73 13.27 -6.01
CA LYS A 6 22.35 14.43 -6.81
C LYS A 6 21.05 14.21 -7.60
N ARG A 7 20.89 13.04 -8.25
CA ARG A 7 19.67 12.72 -9.02
C ARG A 7 18.46 12.58 -8.13
N ILE A 8 18.63 11.95 -6.97
CA ILE A 8 17.56 11.81 -5.97
C ILE A 8 17.18 13.20 -5.44
N SER A 9 18.16 14.09 -5.21
CA SER A 9 17.95 15.48 -4.80
C SER A 9 17.09 16.26 -5.81
N GLU A 10 17.43 16.16 -7.08
CA GLU A 10 16.69 16.80 -8.17
C GLU A 10 15.26 16.23 -8.30
N ALA A 11 15.09 14.91 -8.14
CA ALA A 11 13.78 14.25 -8.27
C ALA A 11 12.83 14.53 -7.11
N LEU A 12 13.35 14.56 -5.88
CA LEU A 12 12.55 14.74 -4.65
C LEU A 12 12.55 16.17 -4.11
N ASN A 13 13.33 17.06 -4.71
CA ASN A 13 13.54 18.45 -4.25
C ASN A 13 13.97 18.51 -2.78
N LEU A 14 14.93 17.65 -2.41
CA LEU A 14 15.51 17.56 -1.06
C LEU A 14 17.01 17.89 -1.10
N ALA A 15 17.56 18.30 0.05
CA ALA A 15 18.98 18.65 0.18
C ALA A 15 19.88 17.43 -0.09
N GLU A 16 20.83 17.54 -1.03
CA GLU A 16 21.74 16.47 -1.44
C GLU A 16 22.53 15.86 -0.26
N ARG A 17 23.01 16.69 0.67
CA ARG A 17 23.73 16.24 1.86
C ARG A 17 22.86 15.34 2.77
N GLY A 18 21.58 15.69 2.93
CA GLY A 18 20.63 14.89 3.72
C GLY A 18 20.41 13.52 3.10
N ILE A 19 20.30 13.48 1.76
CA ILE A 19 20.14 12.25 1.00
C ILE A 19 21.38 11.36 1.09
N ASP A 20 22.58 11.93 0.90
CA ASP A 20 23.83 11.19 0.97
C ASP A 20 24.01 10.54 2.36
N ASN A 21 23.76 11.29 3.42
CA ASN A 21 23.80 10.77 4.79
C ASN A 21 22.72 9.70 5.04
N THR A 22 21.53 9.87 4.48
CA THR A 22 20.44 8.87 4.60
C THR A 22 20.84 7.55 3.92
N LEU A 23 21.36 7.63 2.70
CA LEU A 23 21.83 6.46 1.96
C LEU A 23 22.98 5.75 2.70
N GLN A 24 23.91 6.50 3.30
CA GLN A 24 24.96 5.94 4.13
C GLN A 24 24.39 5.19 5.34
N LEU A 25 23.43 5.79 6.07
CA LEU A 25 22.78 5.14 7.21
C LEU A 25 22.04 3.87 6.82
N LEU A 26 21.37 3.86 5.67
CA LEU A 26 20.71 2.66 5.13
C LEU A 26 21.72 1.57 4.76
N ASP A 27 22.85 1.94 4.17
CA ASP A 27 23.94 1.01 3.83
C ASP A 27 24.66 0.46 5.11
N GLU A 28 24.68 1.25 6.21
CA GLU A 28 25.11 0.82 7.55
C GLU A 28 24.10 -0.15 8.22
N GLY A 29 22.94 -0.38 7.59
CA GLY A 29 21.89 -1.28 8.08
C GLY A 29 20.92 -0.65 9.08
N CYS A 30 20.87 0.68 9.16
CA CYS A 30 19.87 1.39 9.96
C CYS A 30 18.48 1.28 9.34
N THR A 31 17.47 1.08 10.17
CA THR A 31 16.07 1.03 9.72
C THR A 31 15.48 2.43 9.52
N ILE A 32 14.43 2.53 8.70
CA ILE A 32 13.78 3.81 8.40
C ILE A 32 13.21 4.48 9.67
N PRO A 33 12.49 3.78 10.58
CA PRO A 33 12.00 4.39 11.80
C PRO A 33 13.13 4.91 12.71
N PHE A 34 14.25 4.19 12.79
CA PHE A 34 15.41 4.62 13.57
C PHE A 34 16.05 5.89 12.99
N ILE A 35 16.24 5.95 11.68
CA ILE A 35 16.83 7.10 11.00
C ILE A 35 15.95 8.33 11.19
N SER A 36 14.65 8.23 10.94
CA SER A 36 13.70 9.36 11.02
C SER A 36 13.60 9.94 12.44
N ARG A 37 13.70 9.08 13.46
CA ARG A 37 13.51 9.49 14.85
C ARG A 37 14.82 9.90 15.54
N TYR A 38 15.90 9.15 15.34
CA TYR A 38 17.13 9.28 16.12
C TYR A 38 18.35 9.78 15.34
N ARG A 39 18.21 10.08 14.05
CA ARG A 39 19.32 10.58 13.19
C ARG A 39 18.94 11.85 12.42
N LYS A 40 18.02 12.67 13.01
CA LYS A 40 17.48 13.90 12.40
C LYS A 40 18.58 14.90 12.02
N GLU A 41 19.59 15.07 12.86
CA GLU A 41 20.71 15.99 12.61
C GLU A 41 21.54 15.56 11.40
N ARG A 42 21.76 14.26 11.23
CA ARG A 42 22.50 13.71 10.07
C ARG A 42 21.72 13.87 8.78
N THR A 43 20.41 13.64 8.83
CA THR A 43 19.55 13.67 7.63
C THR A 43 19.03 15.06 7.28
N GLY A 44 19.12 16.03 8.23
CA GLY A 44 18.51 17.36 8.08
C GLY A 44 17.00 17.36 8.39
N GLY A 45 16.51 16.43 9.22
CA GLY A 45 15.13 16.36 9.67
C GLY A 45 14.18 15.66 8.69
N LEU A 46 14.68 14.75 7.85
CA LEU A 46 13.84 13.97 6.94
C LEU A 46 12.89 13.05 7.72
N ASP A 47 11.64 13.01 7.28
CA ASP A 47 10.61 12.12 7.83
C ASP A 47 10.66 10.71 7.21
N GLU A 48 9.86 9.79 7.76
CA GLU A 48 9.79 8.39 7.28
C GLU A 48 9.39 8.29 5.80
N VAL A 49 8.47 9.15 5.33
CA VAL A 49 7.97 9.14 3.95
C VAL A 49 9.09 9.56 3.00
N GLN A 50 9.82 10.61 3.35
CA GLN A 50 10.95 11.11 2.58
C GLN A 50 12.09 10.07 2.53
N ILE A 51 12.43 9.46 3.67
CA ILE A 51 13.46 8.42 3.74
C ILE A 51 13.07 7.18 2.93
N THR A 52 11.80 6.76 2.99
CA THR A 52 11.26 5.66 2.17
C THR A 52 11.38 5.99 0.68
N SER A 53 10.99 7.19 0.26
CA SER A 53 11.09 7.66 -1.12
C SER A 53 12.55 7.69 -1.62
N ILE A 54 13.50 8.11 -0.78
CA ILE A 54 14.93 8.08 -1.08
C ILE A 54 15.41 6.64 -1.29
N SER A 55 15.03 5.72 -0.41
CA SER A 55 15.39 4.30 -0.50
C SER A 55 14.84 3.66 -1.78
N GLU A 56 13.57 3.87 -2.10
CA GLU A 56 12.91 3.31 -3.28
C GLU A 56 13.52 3.86 -4.59
N LEU A 57 13.80 5.15 -4.64
CA LEU A 57 14.42 5.76 -5.82
C LEU A 57 15.88 5.29 -5.99
N ASN A 58 16.62 5.11 -4.90
CA ASN A 58 17.96 4.54 -4.91
C ASN A 58 17.95 3.10 -5.44
N ASP A 59 17.03 2.26 -4.97
CA ASP A 59 16.88 0.89 -5.46
C ASP A 59 16.56 0.86 -6.96
N LYS A 60 15.64 1.69 -7.42
CA LYS A 60 15.31 1.85 -8.84
C LYS A 60 16.52 2.29 -9.67
N LEU A 61 17.32 3.22 -9.19
CA LEU A 61 18.53 3.66 -9.88
C LEU A 61 19.59 2.55 -9.92
N LYS A 62 19.74 1.76 -8.84
CA LYS A 62 20.59 0.57 -8.82
C LYS A 62 20.14 -0.47 -9.87
N GLU A 63 18.86 -0.70 -10.01
CA GLU A 63 18.30 -1.60 -11.04
C GLU A 63 18.59 -1.09 -12.46
N ILE A 64 18.46 0.21 -12.71
CA ILE A 64 18.80 0.83 -14.01
C ILE A 64 20.29 0.63 -14.31
N GLU A 65 21.19 0.84 -13.35
CA GLU A 65 22.63 0.61 -13.53
C GLU A 65 22.93 -0.85 -13.87
N LYS A 66 22.36 -1.79 -13.14
CA LYS A 66 22.50 -3.22 -13.45
C LYS A 66 21.98 -3.56 -14.85
N ARG A 67 20.90 -2.90 -15.27
CA ARG A 67 20.36 -3.05 -16.62
C ARG A 67 21.31 -2.51 -17.68
N LYS A 68 21.90 -1.33 -17.45
CA LYS A 68 22.95 -0.75 -18.34
C LYS A 68 24.15 -1.69 -18.50
N GLU A 69 24.65 -2.25 -17.42
CA GLU A 69 25.75 -3.24 -17.45
C GLU A 69 25.40 -4.43 -18.35
N THR A 70 24.17 -4.96 -18.22
CA THR A 70 23.69 -6.07 -19.06
C THR A 70 23.63 -5.68 -20.53
N ILE A 71 23.14 -4.49 -20.84
CA ILE A 71 23.02 -3.95 -22.20
C ILE A 71 24.42 -3.76 -22.82
N ILE A 72 25.34 -3.09 -22.11
CA ILE A 72 26.70 -2.86 -22.55
C ILE A 72 27.40 -4.19 -22.85
N LYS A 73 27.28 -5.17 -21.93
CA LYS A 73 27.84 -6.51 -22.12
C LYS A 73 27.34 -7.16 -23.40
N THR A 74 26.02 -7.17 -23.62
CA THR A 74 25.40 -7.80 -24.81
C THR A 74 25.86 -7.13 -26.11
N ILE A 75 25.92 -5.78 -26.15
CA ILE A 75 26.35 -5.04 -27.35
C ILE A 75 27.86 -5.23 -27.60
N THR A 76 28.67 -5.33 -26.55
CA THR A 76 30.10 -5.62 -26.62
C THR A 76 30.34 -7.02 -27.21
N GLU A 77 29.64 -8.02 -26.75
CA GLU A 77 29.72 -9.41 -27.26
C GLU A 77 29.36 -9.49 -28.75
N GLN A 78 28.54 -8.58 -29.26
CA GLN A 78 28.21 -8.43 -30.68
C GLN A 78 29.24 -7.63 -31.47
N GLY A 79 30.28 -7.06 -30.84
CA GLY A 79 31.26 -6.20 -31.48
C GLY A 79 30.71 -4.86 -32.02
N LYS A 80 29.57 -4.40 -31.50
CA LYS A 80 28.85 -3.22 -32.01
C LYS A 80 28.90 -2.02 -31.06
N LEU A 81 29.59 -2.12 -29.92
CA LEU A 81 29.69 -1.02 -28.96
C LEU A 81 30.66 0.06 -29.47
N THR A 82 30.11 1.26 -29.72
CA THR A 82 30.93 2.45 -30.02
C THR A 82 31.09 3.32 -28.78
N PRO A 83 32.14 4.18 -28.69
CA PRO A 83 32.31 5.10 -27.57
C PRO A 83 31.12 6.04 -27.36
N GLU A 84 30.50 6.52 -28.46
CA GLU A 84 29.31 7.39 -28.42
C GLU A 84 28.11 6.64 -27.83
N LEU A 85 27.88 5.39 -28.27
CA LEU A 85 26.80 4.55 -27.76
C LEU A 85 26.99 4.21 -26.27
N ALA A 86 28.23 3.88 -25.87
CA ALA A 86 28.55 3.61 -24.46
C ALA A 86 28.26 4.84 -23.59
N LYS A 87 28.68 6.04 -24.01
CA LYS A 87 28.41 7.30 -23.29
C LYS A 87 26.92 7.59 -23.21
N ARG A 88 26.18 7.33 -24.27
CA ARG A 88 24.75 7.55 -24.34
C ARG A 88 24.00 6.62 -23.37
N ILE A 89 24.35 5.33 -23.29
CA ILE A 89 23.81 4.36 -22.34
C ILE A 89 24.14 4.80 -20.91
N ASP A 90 25.40 5.19 -20.64
CA ASP A 90 25.84 5.61 -19.30
C ASP A 90 25.05 6.80 -18.76
N THR A 91 24.75 7.79 -19.61
CA THR A 91 24.03 9.01 -19.20
C THR A 91 22.52 8.85 -19.16
N CYS A 92 21.94 7.79 -19.75
CA CYS A 92 20.50 7.55 -19.81
C CYS A 92 19.98 6.92 -18.51
N TYR A 93 18.95 7.53 -17.90
CA TYR A 93 18.24 7.02 -16.71
C TYR A 93 16.72 6.91 -16.94
N ASP A 94 16.27 7.19 -18.15
CA ASP A 94 14.91 6.85 -18.57
C ASP A 94 14.89 5.41 -19.08
N THR A 95 14.09 4.56 -18.43
CA THR A 95 14.02 3.13 -18.75
C THR A 95 13.47 2.86 -20.15
N ALA A 96 12.53 3.68 -20.62
CA ALA A 96 11.95 3.53 -21.94
C ALA A 96 12.96 3.93 -23.03
N GLU A 97 13.69 5.04 -22.84
CA GLU A 97 14.76 5.46 -23.75
C GLU A 97 15.93 4.46 -23.76
N LEU A 98 16.28 3.91 -22.59
CA LEU A 98 17.31 2.89 -22.47
C LEU A 98 16.98 1.61 -23.24
N GLU A 99 15.73 1.15 -23.14
CA GLU A 99 15.26 -0.02 -23.91
C GLU A 99 15.18 0.28 -25.41
N ASP A 100 14.84 1.50 -25.83
CA ASP A 100 14.88 1.88 -27.25
C ASP A 100 16.30 1.88 -27.83
N ILE A 101 17.27 2.41 -27.07
CA ILE A 101 18.69 2.35 -27.45
C ILE A 101 19.16 0.89 -27.62
N TYR A 102 18.67 0.00 -26.77
CA TYR A 102 19.05 -1.41 -26.80
C TYR A 102 18.30 -2.22 -27.87
N LEU A 103 17.11 -1.79 -28.29
CA LEU A 103 16.18 -2.59 -29.12
C LEU A 103 16.84 -3.13 -30.43
N PRO A 104 17.65 -2.37 -31.20
CA PRO A 104 18.34 -2.89 -32.38
C PRO A 104 19.38 -3.98 -32.11
N TYR A 105 19.88 -4.05 -30.88
CA TYR A 105 20.94 -5.00 -30.44
C TYR A 105 20.38 -6.17 -29.64
N LYS A 106 19.10 -6.10 -29.25
CA LYS A 106 18.47 -7.14 -28.42
C LYS A 106 18.38 -8.45 -29.18
N PRO A 107 18.86 -9.58 -28.63
CA PRO A 107 18.71 -10.89 -29.24
C PRO A 107 17.22 -11.20 -29.49
N LYS A 108 16.86 -11.48 -30.73
CA LYS A 108 15.47 -11.71 -31.15
C LYS A 108 15.28 -13.18 -31.52
N ARG A 109 14.06 -13.67 -31.41
CA ARG A 109 13.64 -14.89 -32.09
C ARG A 109 13.65 -14.62 -33.61
N ARG A 110 13.74 -15.66 -34.44
CA ARG A 110 13.75 -15.55 -35.90
C ARG A 110 12.53 -14.73 -36.38
N THR A 111 12.76 -13.47 -36.81
CA THR A 111 11.74 -12.56 -37.34
C THR A 111 11.59 -12.72 -38.84
N ARG A 112 10.50 -12.20 -39.44
CA ARG A 112 10.36 -12.13 -40.91
C ARG A 112 11.52 -11.36 -41.53
N ALA A 113 11.89 -10.23 -40.94
CA ALA A 113 13.04 -9.43 -41.37
C ALA A 113 14.36 -10.19 -41.27
N GLN A 114 14.57 -10.95 -40.19
CA GLN A 114 15.77 -11.80 -40.05
C GLN A 114 15.82 -12.87 -41.15
N ALA A 115 14.71 -13.53 -41.44
CA ALA A 115 14.64 -14.51 -42.53
C ALA A 115 14.92 -13.84 -43.92
N ALA A 116 14.43 -12.62 -44.13
CA ALA A 116 14.70 -11.87 -45.36
C ALA A 116 16.18 -11.44 -45.45
N ARG A 117 16.85 -11.07 -44.34
CA ARG A 117 18.31 -10.78 -44.30
C ARG A 117 19.13 -12.03 -44.62
N GLU A 118 18.76 -13.19 -44.05
CA GLU A 118 19.41 -14.49 -44.34
C GLU A 118 19.33 -14.85 -45.84
N ARG A 119 18.26 -14.45 -46.55
CA ARG A 119 18.08 -14.59 -48.00
C ARG A 119 18.80 -13.53 -48.82
N GLY A 120 19.56 -12.61 -48.18
CA GLY A 120 20.33 -11.56 -48.85
C GLY A 120 19.56 -10.37 -49.38
N LEU A 121 18.36 -10.06 -48.81
CA LEU A 121 17.50 -8.98 -49.26
C LEU A 121 17.79 -7.61 -48.62
N GLU A 122 18.76 -7.51 -47.70
CA GLU A 122 19.15 -6.26 -47.03
C GLU A 122 19.56 -5.14 -48.02
N PRO A 123 20.39 -5.42 -49.09
CA PRO A 123 20.73 -4.37 -50.05
C PRO A 123 19.50 -3.88 -50.82
N LEU A 124 18.55 -4.76 -51.16
CA LEU A 124 17.30 -4.34 -51.84
C LEU A 124 16.48 -3.42 -50.92
N ALA A 125 16.34 -3.78 -49.63
CA ALA A 125 15.67 -2.92 -48.64
C ALA A 125 16.32 -1.53 -48.56
N THR A 126 17.65 -1.48 -48.55
CA THR A 126 18.41 -0.22 -48.53
C THR A 126 18.14 0.64 -49.77
N ILE A 127 18.14 0.03 -50.96
CA ILE A 127 17.86 0.74 -52.23
C ILE A 127 16.42 1.31 -52.22
N ILE A 128 15.43 0.50 -51.80
CA ILE A 128 14.02 0.95 -51.70
C ILE A 128 13.91 2.08 -50.67
N MET A 129 14.60 2.01 -49.57
CA MET A 129 14.56 3.01 -48.49
C MET A 129 15.19 4.35 -48.90
N LEU A 130 16.15 4.35 -49.80
CA LEU A 130 16.71 5.59 -50.38
C LEU A 130 15.71 6.37 -51.25
N GLN A 131 14.70 5.69 -51.82
CA GLN A 131 13.60 6.26 -52.62
C GLN A 131 14.06 7.03 -53.83
N ASN A 132 15.24 6.72 -54.36
CA ASN A 132 15.76 7.32 -55.58
C ASN A 132 15.32 6.57 -56.83
N GLU A 133 14.84 5.32 -56.65
CA GLU A 133 14.50 4.45 -57.77
C GLU A 133 13.03 4.56 -58.17
N HIS A 134 12.81 4.77 -59.47
CA HIS A 134 11.47 4.83 -60.05
C HIS A 134 10.88 3.47 -60.40
N ASN A 135 11.72 2.45 -60.57
CA ASN A 135 11.32 1.07 -60.91
C ASN A 135 11.98 0.04 -60.00
N PRO A 136 11.57 -0.07 -58.70
CA PRO A 136 12.14 -1.03 -57.76
C PRO A 136 11.89 -2.49 -58.19
N VAL A 137 10.88 -2.75 -59.04
CA VAL A 137 10.57 -4.09 -59.55
C VAL A 137 11.69 -4.63 -60.40
N GLU A 138 12.29 -3.80 -61.30
CA GLU A 138 13.41 -4.24 -62.13
C GLU A 138 14.64 -4.57 -61.29
N ILE A 139 14.89 -3.79 -60.22
CA ILE A 139 16.01 -4.07 -59.32
C ILE A 139 15.76 -5.37 -58.54
N ALA A 140 14.53 -5.59 -58.08
CA ALA A 140 14.15 -6.79 -57.32
C ALA A 140 14.37 -8.08 -58.14
N LYS A 141 14.28 -8.06 -59.44
CA LYS A 141 14.59 -9.24 -60.30
C LYS A 141 16.00 -9.77 -60.06
N ARG A 142 16.97 -8.93 -59.71
CA ARG A 142 18.36 -9.35 -59.44
C ARG A 142 18.52 -10.13 -58.15
N TYR A 143 17.50 -10.07 -57.30
CA TYR A 143 17.47 -10.76 -55.99
C TYR A 143 16.64 -12.04 -56.02
N VAL A 144 16.02 -12.38 -57.13
CA VAL A 144 15.33 -13.66 -57.35
C VAL A 144 16.38 -14.74 -57.57
N LYS A 145 16.84 -15.34 -56.49
CA LYS A 145 17.84 -16.43 -56.45
C LYS A 145 17.78 -17.20 -55.18
N GLY A 146 18.25 -18.47 -55.18
CA GLY A 146 18.22 -19.33 -54.03
C GLY A 146 16.81 -19.54 -53.51
N ASP A 147 16.55 -19.22 -52.24
CA ASP A 147 15.27 -19.38 -51.58
C ASP A 147 14.26 -18.25 -51.88
N VAL A 148 14.55 -17.37 -52.83
CA VAL A 148 13.63 -16.31 -53.28
C VAL A 148 13.11 -16.66 -54.64
N GLU A 149 11.85 -17.11 -54.71
CA GLU A 149 11.26 -17.67 -55.94
C GLU A 149 10.63 -16.61 -56.85
N SER A 150 10.28 -15.42 -56.36
CA SER A 150 9.60 -14.39 -57.13
C SER A 150 10.02 -12.96 -56.78
N VAL A 151 9.80 -12.04 -57.72
CA VAL A 151 10.00 -10.59 -57.50
C VAL A 151 9.12 -10.07 -56.37
N ALA A 152 7.90 -10.56 -56.27
CA ALA A 152 6.98 -10.21 -55.18
C ALA A 152 7.53 -10.64 -53.84
N GLU A 153 8.11 -11.83 -53.74
CA GLU A 153 8.74 -12.31 -52.48
C GLU A 153 9.99 -11.49 -52.14
N ALA A 154 10.82 -11.10 -53.13
CA ALA A 154 11.95 -10.23 -52.90
C ALA A 154 11.53 -8.85 -52.35
N ILE A 155 10.48 -8.25 -52.92
CA ILE A 155 9.94 -6.96 -52.45
C ILE A 155 9.32 -7.10 -51.04
N ASN A 156 8.50 -8.14 -50.80
CA ASN A 156 7.91 -8.37 -49.49
C ASN A 156 8.98 -8.58 -48.39
N GLY A 157 10.04 -9.33 -48.70
CA GLY A 157 11.14 -9.50 -47.77
C GLY A 157 11.89 -8.20 -47.48
N ALA A 158 12.11 -7.36 -48.53
CA ALA A 158 12.67 -6.04 -48.32
C ALA A 158 11.77 -5.11 -47.51
N GLN A 159 10.45 -5.18 -47.71
CA GLN A 159 9.48 -4.43 -46.91
C GLN A 159 9.43 -4.93 -45.45
N ASP A 160 9.59 -6.23 -45.20
CA ASP A 160 9.68 -6.76 -43.82
C ASP A 160 10.93 -6.22 -43.09
N ILE A 161 12.07 -6.07 -43.80
CA ILE A 161 13.28 -5.46 -43.24
C ILE A 161 13.04 -3.96 -42.94
N ILE A 162 12.45 -3.23 -43.91
CA ILE A 162 12.11 -1.81 -43.72
C ILE A 162 11.14 -1.63 -42.52
N ALA A 163 10.12 -2.46 -42.44
CA ALA A 163 9.14 -2.41 -41.35
C ALA A 163 9.80 -2.63 -39.96
N GLU A 164 10.73 -3.59 -39.85
CA GLU A 164 11.47 -3.80 -38.62
C GLU A 164 12.33 -2.59 -38.28
N ASN A 165 13.10 -2.05 -39.24
CA ASN A 165 13.95 -0.84 -39.07
C ASN A 165 13.11 0.38 -38.61
N VAL A 166 11.92 0.59 -39.21
CA VAL A 166 10.98 1.65 -38.81
C VAL A 166 10.48 1.45 -37.38
N SER A 167 10.20 0.20 -37.00
CA SER A 167 9.71 -0.12 -35.66
C SER A 167 10.76 0.04 -34.57
N GLU A 168 12.03 -0.05 -34.90
CA GLU A 168 13.18 0.10 -33.99
C GLU A 168 13.75 1.52 -34.01
N ASP A 169 13.31 2.35 -34.94
CA ASP A 169 13.72 3.76 -34.98
C ASP A 169 13.17 4.53 -33.77
N GLU A 170 14.08 5.09 -32.99
CA GLU A 170 13.74 5.82 -31.75
C GLU A 170 12.79 7.01 -32.01
N ARG A 171 12.88 7.65 -33.18
CA ARG A 171 12.00 8.78 -33.56
C ARG A 171 10.57 8.31 -33.71
N SER A 172 10.35 7.13 -34.32
CA SER A 172 9.04 6.49 -34.46
C SER A 172 8.43 6.18 -33.08
N ARG A 173 9.21 5.56 -32.22
CA ARG A 173 8.80 5.20 -30.86
C ARG A 173 8.49 6.43 -29.99
N LYS A 174 9.39 7.42 -30.00
CA LYS A 174 9.23 8.68 -29.26
C LYS A 174 7.99 9.48 -29.73
N LEU A 175 7.77 9.56 -31.06
CA LEU A 175 6.59 10.20 -31.62
C LEU A 175 5.31 9.48 -31.16
N LEU A 176 5.30 8.17 -31.24
CA LEU A 176 4.14 7.35 -30.88
C LEU A 176 3.84 7.42 -29.38
N ARG A 177 4.86 7.31 -28.50
CA ARG A 177 4.69 7.54 -27.04
C ARG A 177 4.12 8.91 -26.74
N SER A 178 4.60 9.96 -27.43
CA SER A 178 4.05 11.30 -27.26
C SER A 178 2.56 11.39 -27.63
N ALA A 179 2.15 10.69 -28.68
CA ALA A 179 0.75 10.61 -29.10
C ALA A 179 -0.08 9.83 -28.05
N PHE A 180 0.39 8.66 -27.60
CA PHE A 180 -0.27 7.88 -26.56
C PHE A 180 -0.41 8.67 -25.26
N LYS A 181 0.64 9.34 -24.80
CA LYS A 181 0.60 10.14 -23.56
C LYS A 181 -0.48 11.24 -23.59
N ARG A 182 -0.71 11.86 -24.75
CA ARG A 182 -1.66 12.97 -24.88
C ARG A 182 -3.06 12.54 -25.28
N GLU A 183 -3.17 11.56 -26.17
CA GLU A 183 -4.37 11.29 -26.97
C GLU A 183 -4.90 9.86 -26.74
N ALA A 184 -4.20 9.00 -25.98
CA ALA A 184 -4.67 7.64 -25.76
C ALA A 184 -6.02 7.62 -25.03
N VAL A 185 -6.89 6.77 -25.53
CA VAL A 185 -8.20 6.46 -24.97
C VAL A 185 -8.19 5.00 -24.51
N ILE A 186 -8.59 4.77 -23.28
CA ILE A 186 -8.89 3.43 -22.80
C ILE A 186 -10.31 3.09 -23.19
N THR A 187 -10.50 1.94 -23.82
CA THR A 187 -11.82 1.42 -24.19
C THR A 187 -12.01 0.03 -23.60
N SER A 188 -13.20 -0.26 -23.12
CA SER A 188 -13.58 -1.58 -22.63
C SER A 188 -14.86 -2.03 -23.31
N LYS A 189 -14.89 -3.29 -23.76
CA LYS A 189 -16.07 -3.91 -24.36
C LYS A 189 -16.27 -5.31 -23.78
N VAL A 190 -17.53 -5.67 -23.54
CA VAL A 190 -17.89 -7.01 -23.08
C VAL A 190 -17.60 -8.06 -24.15
N VAL A 191 -17.14 -9.22 -23.75
CA VAL A 191 -17.04 -10.41 -24.61
C VAL A 191 -18.45 -10.95 -24.81
N LYS A 192 -18.96 -10.89 -26.05
CA LYS A 192 -20.36 -11.18 -26.39
C LYS A 192 -20.89 -12.50 -25.80
N SER A 193 -20.06 -13.55 -25.75
CA SER A 193 -20.44 -14.85 -25.20
C SER A 193 -20.61 -14.88 -23.68
N LYS A 194 -20.19 -13.84 -22.97
CA LYS A 194 -20.27 -13.73 -21.50
C LYS A 194 -21.18 -12.62 -21.02
N ALA A 195 -21.80 -11.84 -21.92
CA ALA A 195 -22.58 -10.65 -21.58
C ALA A 195 -23.72 -10.91 -20.61
N ASP A 196 -24.35 -12.08 -20.69
CA ASP A 196 -25.55 -12.46 -19.93
C ASP A 196 -25.24 -13.35 -18.71
N THR A 197 -23.96 -13.47 -18.31
CA THR A 197 -23.58 -14.29 -17.14
C THR A 197 -23.66 -13.46 -15.87
N ASP A 198 -24.00 -14.09 -14.74
CA ASP A 198 -24.01 -13.46 -13.42
C ASP A 198 -22.64 -12.88 -13.04
N GLU A 199 -21.57 -13.57 -13.46
CA GLU A 199 -20.19 -13.11 -13.25
C GLU A 199 -19.88 -11.80 -13.96
N ALA A 200 -20.52 -11.55 -15.13
CA ALA A 200 -20.33 -10.33 -15.90
C ALA A 200 -21.10 -9.14 -15.33
N ALA A 201 -22.19 -9.37 -14.60
CA ALA A 201 -23.07 -8.32 -14.08
C ALA A 201 -22.32 -7.25 -13.28
N LYS A 202 -21.30 -7.66 -12.50
CA LYS A 202 -20.44 -6.73 -11.71
C LYS A 202 -19.60 -5.77 -12.58
N TYR A 203 -19.47 -6.06 -13.90
CA TYR A 203 -18.72 -5.24 -14.85
C TYR A 203 -19.62 -4.47 -15.81
N SER A 204 -20.93 -4.46 -15.61
CA SER A 204 -21.91 -3.86 -16.53
C SER A 204 -21.59 -2.40 -16.90
N ASP A 205 -21.05 -1.63 -15.99
CA ASP A 205 -20.65 -0.24 -16.21
C ASP A 205 -19.48 -0.11 -17.22
N TYR A 206 -18.78 -1.21 -17.53
CA TYR A 206 -17.64 -1.28 -18.44
C TYR A 206 -17.91 -2.08 -19.71
N PHE A 207 -19.17 -2.46 -20.00
CA PHE A 207 -19.51 -3.25 -21.19
C PHE A 207 -19.33 -2.49 -22.50
N ASP A 208 -19.51 -1.19 -22.48
CA ASP A 208 -19.17 -0.27 -23.58
C ASP A 208 -18.68 1.06 -22.96
N PHE A 209 -17.42 1.06 -22.56
CA PHE A 209 -16.82 2.17 -21.83
C PHE A 209 -15.66 2.76 -22.62
N SER A 210 -15.54 4.10 -22.60
CA SER A 210 -14.48 4.83 -23.27
C SER A 210 -14.18 6.14 -22.56
N GLU A 211 -12.91 6.38 -22.21
CA GLU A 211 -12.44 7.68 -21.69
C GLU A 211 -10.96 7.93 -22.00
N PRO A 212 -10.50 9.20 -22.01
CA PRO A 212 -9.08 9.50 -22.13
C PRO A 212 -8.27 8.85 -20.99
N LEU A 213 -7.22 8.08 -21.33
CA LEU A 213 -6.40 7.35 -20.36
C LEU A 213 -5.88 8.24 -19.23
N ARG A 214 -5.50 9.49 -19.55
CA ARG A 214 -5.01 10.47 -18.55
C ARG A 214 -6.05 10.88 -17.49
N ARG A 215 -7.35 10.62 -17.73
CA ARG A 215 -8.46 10.92 -16.82
C ARG A 215 -9.00 9.66 -16.14
N CYS A 216 -8.56 8.48 -16.59
CA CYS A 216 -9.02 7.23 -16.01
C CYS A 216 -8.47 7.10 -14.59
N SER A 217 -9.37 7.01 -13.62
CA SER A 217 -9.01 6.80 -12.23
C SER A 217 -8.53 5.37 -12.01
N SER A 218 -7.64 5.18 -11.02
CA SER A 218 -6.99 3.91 -10.72
C SER A 218 -7.99 2.79 -10.45
N HIS A 219 -9.07 3.06 -9.70
CA HIS A 219 -10.08 2.05 -9.41
C HIS A 219 -10.84 1.57 -10.67
N ARG A 220 -11.15 2.47 -11.63
CA ARG A 220 -11.78 2.07 -12.89
C ARG A 220 -10.84 1.25 -13.76
N LEU A 221 -9.58 1.65 -13.82
CA LEU A 221 -8.56 0.91 -14.54
C LEU A 221 -8.37 -0.49 -13.96
N LEU A 222 -8.27 -0.62 -12.64
CA LEU A 222 -8.16 -1.90 -11.95
C LEU A 222 -9.40 -2.77 -12.15
N ALA A 223 -10.61 -2.19 -12.10
CA ALA A 223 -11.85 -2.91 -12.39
C ALA A 223 -11.87 -3.48 -13.82
N MET A 224 -11.51 -2.67 -14.83
CA MET A 224 -11.43 -3.12 -16.22
C MET A 224 -10.37 -4.20 -16.42
N ARG A 225 -9.18 -4.08 -15.78
CA ARG A 225 -8.12 -5.08 -15.85
C ARG A 225 -8.49 -6.39 -15.18
N ARG A 226 -9.23 -6.34 -14.06
CA ARG A 226 -9.80 -7.54 -13.44
C ARG A 226 -10.80 -8.22 -14.39
N GLY A 227 -11.74 -7.45 -14.97
CA GLY A 227 -12.69 -8.00 -15.95
C GLY A 227 -12.03 -8.58 -17.20
N GLU A 228 -10.90 -8.02 -17.63
CA GLU A 228 -10.07 -8.56 -18.72
C GLU A 228 -9.39 -9.87 -18.31
N ALA A 229 -8.81 -9.95 -17.12
CA ALA A 229 -8.18 -11.15 -16.60
C ALA A 229 -9.18 -12.30 -16.40
N GLU A 230 -10.42 -12.00 -15.99
CA GLU A 230 -11.53 -12.96 -15.89
C GLU A 230 -12.13 -13.31 -17.28
N GLY A 231 -11.64 -12.66 -18.36
CA GLY A 231 -12.08 -12.90 -19.73
C GLY A 231 -13.50 -12.40 -20.03
N VAL A 232 -14.03 -11.50 -19.21
CA VAL A 232 -15.36 -10.86 -19.38
C VAL A 232 -15.26 -9.61 -20.27
N LEU A 233 -14.19 -8.86 -20.12
CA LEU A 233 -13.95 -7.63 -20.86
C LEU A 233 -12.79 -7.78 -21.86
N ARG A 234 -12.82 -6.94 -22.90
CA ARG A 234 -11.67 -6.66 -23.77
C ARG A 234 -11.30 -5.20 -23.57
N VAL A 235 -10.08 -4.95 -23.13
CA VAL A 235 -9.57 -3.61 -22.86
C VAL A 235 -8.51 -3.26 -23.89
N SER A 236 -8.59 -2.07 -24.48
CA SER A 236 -7.54 -1.53 -25.36
C SER A 236 -7.21 -0.08 -25.00
N ILE A 237 -5.96 0.30 -25.27
CA ILE A 237 -5.44 1.63 -25.02
C ILE A 237 -4.80 2.12 -26.31
N THR A 238 -5.46 3.02 -27.03
CA THR A 238 -4.96 3.46 -28.33
C THR A 238 -5.44 4.88 -28.65
N PRO A 239 -4.59 5.74 -29.24
CA PRO A 239 -5.04 6.98 -29.87
C PRO A 239 -5.67 6.71 -31.25
N ALA A 240 -6.15 7.73 -31.90
CA ALA A 240 -6.66 7.65 -33.28
C ALA A 240 -5.60 7.08 -34.24
N THR A 241 -5.85 5.90 -34.79
CA THR A 241 -4.87 5.12 -35.54
C THR A 241 -4.38 5.81 -36.82
N ASP A 242 -5.26 6.43 -37.59
CA ASP A 242 -4.94 7.07 -38.84
C ASP A 242 -3.95 8.25 -38.68
N GLU A 243 -4.10 9.01 -37.63
CA GLU A 243 -3.20 10.11 -37.32
C GLU A 243 -1.80 9.63 -36.95
N CYS A 244 -1.69 8.58 -36.18
CA CYS A 244 -0.39 8.04 -35.76
C CYS A 244 0.37 7.42 -36.92
N GLU A 245 -0.30 6.67 -37.77
CA GLU A 245 0.28 6.08 -39.01
C GLU A 245 0.81 7.17 -39.92
N LYS A 246 0.01 8.20 -40.22
CA LYS A 246 0.41 9.36 -41.05
C LYS A 246 1.58 10.15 -40.47
N ARG A 247 1.63 10.30 -39.14
CA ARG A 247 2.75 10.98 -38.47
C ARG A 247 4.07 10.22 -38.63
N ILE A 248 4.05 8.89 -38.57
CA ILE A 248 5.22 8.05 -38.79
C ILE A 248 5.59 8.05 -40.28
N GLU A 249 4.61 7.94 -41.17
CA GLU A 249 4.83 8.00 -42.63
C GLU A 249 5.62 9.23 -43.03
N ARG A 250 5.29 10.41 -42.49
CA ARG A 250 6.02 11.68 -42.74
C ARG A 250 7.49 11.66 -42.35
N LEU A 251 7.92 10.75 -41.47
CA LEU A 251 9.33 10.62 -41.10
C LEU A 251 10.15 9.89 -42.17
N PHE A 252 9.52 8.97 -42.89
CA PHE A 252 10.22 8.01 -43.74
C PHE A 252 9.92 8.19 -45.24
N VAL A 253 8.70 8.58 -45.59
CA VAL A 253 8.31 8.76 -46.99
C VAL A 253 8.73 10.15 -47.48
N LYS A 254 9.64 10.18 -48.48
CA LYS A 254 10.26 11.42 -48.96
C LYS A 254 9.75 11.90 -50.33
N GLY A 255 8.98 11.07 -51.05
CA GLY A 255 8.56 11.36 -52.43
C GLY A 255 7.28 10.63 -52.81
N TYR A 256 7.04 10.58 -54.13
CA TYR A 256 5.80 10.01 -54.71
C TYR A 256 6.08 8.91 -55.74
N ASN A 257 7.33 8.44 -55.82
CA ASN A 257 7.70 7.40 -56.79
C ASN A 257 7.30 5.97 -56.28
N ALA A 258 7.56 4.96 -57.12
CA ALA A 258 7.21 3.58 -56.76
C ALA A 258 7.94 3.07 -55.49
N SER A 259 9.19 3.45 -55.26
CA SER A 259 9.92 3.12 -54.04
C SER A 259 9.32 3.81 -52.83
N SER A 260 8.91 5.10 -52.94
CA SER A 260 8.22 5.80 -51.86
C SER A 260 6.91 5.10 -51.46
N LYS A 261 6.15 4.57 -52.43
CA LYS A 261 4.93 3.82 -52.18
C LYS A 261 5.24 2.52 -51.38
N LEU A 262 6.26 1.77 -51.79
CA LEU A 262 6.68 0.55 -51.05
C LEU A 262 7.13 0.85 -49.62
N VAL A 263 7.84 1.99 -49.43
CA VAL A 263 8.20 2.45 -48.08
C VAL A 263 6.95 2.82 -47.27
N GLY A 264 5.96 3.50 -47.84
CA GLY A 264 4.69 3.81 -47.18
C GLY A 264 3.95 2.56 -46.75
N GLU A 265 3.87 1.54 -47.60
CA GLU A 265 3.28 0.25 -47.29
C GLU A 265 4.03 -0.46 -46.15
N ALA A 266 5.36 -0.45 -46.14
CA ALA A 266 6.20 -0.98 -45.08
C ALA A 266 6.01 -0.24 -43.75
N VAL A 267 5.86 1.11 -43.79
CA VAL A 267 5.53 1.92 -42.60
C VAL A 267 4.17 1.57 -42.04
N ALA A 268 3.15 1.38 -42.89
CA ALA A 268 1.82 0.96 -42.47
C ALA A 268 1.85 -0.42 -41.78
N ASP A 269 2.62 -1.37 -42.34
CA ASP A 269 2.82 -2.69 -41.71
C ASP A 269 3.60 -2.58 -40.38
N ALA A 270 4.69 -1.80 -40.36
CA ALA A 270 5.45 -1.52 -39.14
C ALA A 270 4.56 -0.95 -38.04
N TYR A 271 3.68 -0.01 -38.35
CA TYR A 271 2.75 0.57 -37.39
C TYR A 271 1.74 -0.48 -36.87
N LYS A 272 1.04 -1.16 -37.77
CA LYS A 272 -0.07 -2.07 -37.39
C LYS A 272 0.42 -3.31 -36.67
N ARG A 273 1.51 -3.91 -37.14
CA ARG A 273 2.01 -5.22 -36.68
C ARG A 273 3.05 -5.11 -35.55
N LEU A 274 3.87 -4.09 -35.52
CA LEU A 274 5.02 -4.00 -34.60
C LEU A 274 4.90 -2.86 -33.59
N LEU A 275 4.75 -1.61 -34.04
CA LEU A 275 4.79 -0.43 -33.19
C LEU A 275 3.56 -0.30 -32.29
N LYS A 276 2.36 -0.33 -32.87
CA LYS A 276 1.11 -0.16 -32.12
C LYS A 276 0.95 -1.19 -31.01
N PRO A 277 1.08 -2.51 -31.25
CA PRO A 277 0.96 -3.50 -30.17
C PRO A 277 2.04 -3.35 -29.09
N SER A 278 3.28 -2.98 -29.50
CA SER A 278 4.37 -2.76 -28.56
C SER A 278 4.10 -1.58 -27.63
N ILE A 279 3.70 -0.43 -28.18
CA ILE A 279 3.43 0.78 -27.38
C ILE A 279 2.12 0.64 -26.60
N GLU A 280 1.11 -0.02 -27.14
CA GLU A 280 -0.13 -0.35 -26.41
C GLU A 280 0.16 -1.19 -25.16
N THR A 281 1.01 -2.22 -25.28
CA THR A 281 1.47 -3.03 -24.13
C THR A 281 2.27 -2.19 -23.14
N GLU A 282 3.17 -1.32 -23.61
CA GLU A 282 3.94 -0.40 -22.77
C GLU A 282 3.02 0.50 -21.94
N PHE A 283 2.04 1.15 -22.58
CA PHE A 283 1.08 2.02 -21.87
C PHE A 283 0.10 1.25 -20.99
N ALA A 284 -0.25 0.03 -21.36
CA ALA A 284 -1.01 -0.87 -20.49
C ALA A 284 -0.24 -1.17 -19.20
N THR A 285 1.06 -1.48 -19.29
CA THR A 285 1.94 -1.72 -18.14
C THR A 285 2.11 -0.46 -17.29
N ILE A 286 2.52 0.66 -17.89
CA ILE A 286 2.74 1.92 -17.17
C ILE A 286 1.47 2.39 -16.45
N SER A 287 0.32 2.31 -17.11
CA SER A 287 -0.96 2.71 -16.49
C SER A 287 -1.36 1.79 -15.34
N LYS A 288 -1.09 0.48 -15.47
CA LYS A 288 -1.34 -0.50 -14.41
C LYS A 288 -0.42 -0.27 -13.21
N GLU A 289 0.88 -0.07 -13.44
CA GLU A 289 1.85 0.24 -12.38
C GLU A 289 1.46 1.49 -11.59
N LYS A 290 1.08 2.55 -12.29
CA LYS A 290 0.60 3.78 -11.65
C LYS A 290 -0.67 3.55 -10.82
N ALA A 291 -1.61 2.75 -11.33
CA ALA A 291 -2.83 2.42 -10.61
C ALA A 291 -2.55 1.56 -9.38
N ASP A 292 -1.59 0.62 -9.48
CA ASP A 292 -1.15 -0.19 -8.35
C ASP A 292 -0.52 0.66 -7.25
N GLU A 293 0.39 1.56 -7.61
CA GLU A 293 1.05 2.45 -6.64
C GLU A 293 0.05 3.32 -5.88
N GLU A 294 -0.92 3.89 -6.59
CA GLU A 294 -1.99 4.70 -6.00
C GLU A 294 -2.89 3.86 -5.07
N ALA A 295 -3.28 2.66 -5.50
CA ALA A 295 -4.10 1.76 -4.69
C ALA A 295 -3.35 1.25 -3.45
N ILE A 296 -2.08 0.85 -3.60
CA ILE A 296 -1.24 0.39 -2.49
C ILE A 296 -1.06 1.49 -1.45
N ARG A 297 -0.89 2.75 -1.87
CA ARG A 297 -0.83 3.89 -0.95
C ARG A 297 -2.09 4.00 -0.09
N VAL A 298 -3.27 3.88 -0.71
CA VAL A 298 -4.55 3.90 0.02
C VAL A 298 -4.67 2.71 0.97
N PHE A 299 -4.28 1.51 0.52
CA PHE A 299 -4.32 0.31 1.37
C PHE A 299 -3.39 0.41 2.57
N SER A 300 -2.20 0.99 2.39
CA SER A 300 -1.25 1.23 3.49
C SER A 300 -1.81 2.24 4.49
N GLU A 301 -2.50 3.29 4.03
CA GLU A 301 -3.13 4.25 4.92
C GLU A 301 -4.32 3.63 5.67
N ASN A 302 -5.16 2.84 5.01
CA ASN A 302 -6.24 2.10 5.67
C ASN A 302 -5.68 1.14 6.74
N LEU A 303 -4.60 0.41 6.43
CA LEU A 303 -3.93 -0.45 7.40
C LEU A 303 -3.39 0.35 8.59
N ARG A 304 -2.74 1.50 8.34
CA ARG A 304 -2.23 2.39 9.39
C ARG A 304 -3.35 2.80 10.35
N GLN A 305 -4.50 3.19 9.83
CA GLN A 305 -5.65 3.61 10.63
C GLN A 305 -6.22 2.45 11.46
N LEU A 306 -6.27 1.23 10.91
CA LEU A 306 -6.68 0.03 11.65
C LEU A 306 -5.72 -0.29 12.80
N LEU A 307 -4.41 -0.23 12.55
CA LEU A 307 -3.37 -0.52 13.54
C LEU A 307 -3.32 0.53 14.66
N LEU A 308 -3.53 1.80 14.30
CA LEU A 308 -3.51 2.93 15.24
C LEU A 308 -4.90 3.26 15.80
N ALA A 309 -5.91 2.40 15.61
CA ALA A 309 -7.22 2.58 16.21
C ALA A 309 -7.11 2.64 17.75
N PRO A 310 -7.97 3.44 18.41
CA PRO A 310 -7.91 3.67 19.85
C PRO A 310 -8.03 2.37 20.65
N PRO A 311 -7.09 2.04 21.56
CA PRO A 311 -7.22 0.88 22.44
C PRO A 311 -8.12 1.19 23.62
N LEU A 312 -8.87 0.19 24.09
CA LEU A 312 -9.60 0.27 25.35
C LEU A 312 -8.63 0.21 26.56
N GLY A 313 -7.48 -0.42 26.36
CA GLY A 313 -6.52 -0.70 27.42
C GLY A 313 -6.84 -1.96 28.23
N GLN A 314 -6.14 -2.10 29.35
CA GLN A 314 -6.20 -3.28 30.20
C GLN A 314 -7.53 -3.38 30.96
N LYS A 315 -8.57 -3.94 30.33
CA LYS A 315 -9.89 -4.20 30.92
C LYS A 315 -10.34 -5.63 30.67
N ARG A 316 -11.26 -6.13 31.47
CA ARG A 316 -11.91 -7.42 31.26
C ARG A 316 -12.97 -7.29 30.18
N VAL A 317 -12.79 -8.01 29.09
CA VAL A 317 -13.63 -7.88 27.90
C VAL A 317 -14.40 -9.15 27.61
N MET A 318 -15.69 -9.00 27.29
CA MET A 318 -16.49 -10.06 26.68
C MET A 318 -16.41 -9.88 25.16
N GLY A 319 -15.78 -10.84 24.44
CA GLY A 319 -15.76 -10.89 22.98
C GLY A 319 -16.93 -11.71 22.44
N ILE A 320 -17.63 -11.18 21.46
CA ILE A 320 -18.78 -11.85 20.81
C ILE A 320 -18.53 -11.90 19.31
N ASP A 321 -18.49 -13.13 18.77
CA ASP A 321 -18.49 -13.38 17.32
C ASP A 321 -19.93 -13.70 16.91
N PRO A 322 -20.63 -12.80 16.19
CA PRO A 322 -22.04 -12.93 15.86
C PRO A 322 -22.33 -14.05 14.86
N GLY A 323 -23.50 -14.68 14.96
CA GLY A 323 -23.91 -15.68 13.98
C GLY A 323 -25.38 -16.12 14.11
N PHE A 324 -26.11 -16.13 12.99
CA PHE A 324 -27.52 -16.53 12.97
C PHE A 324 -27.73 -18.04 13.17
N ARG A 325 -27.03 -18.88 12.39
CA ARG A 325 -27.27 -20.34 12.38
C ARG A 325 -26.50 -21.08 13.46
N THR A 326 -25.26 -20.69 13.70
CA THR A 326 -24.34 -21.36 14.62
C THR A 326 -24.39 -20.80 16.03
N GLY A 327 -25.22 -19.79 16.27
CA GLY A 327 -25.25 -19.00 17.48
C GLY A 327 -24.06 -18.05 17.60
N CYS A 328 -24.14 -17.08 18.52
CA CYS A 328 -23.05 -16.16 18.82
C CYS A 328 -22.03 -16.85 19.73
N LYS A 329 -20.75 -16.79 19.36
CA LYS A 329 -19.64 -17.31 20.20
C LYS A 329 -19.25 -16.23 21.19
N VAL A 330 -19.28 -16.56 22.46
CA VAL A 330 -18.98 -15.65 23.56
C VAL A 330 -17.73 -16.11 24.29
N VAL A 331 -16.78 -15.22 24.48
CA VAL A 331 -15.56 -15.42 25.26
C VAL A 331 -15.43 -14.36 26.34
N CYS A 332 -14.87 -14.70 27.47
CA CYS A 332 -14.47 -13.76 28.52
C CYS A 332 -12.96 -13.70 28.59
N LEU A 333 -12.40 -12.49 28.52
CA LEU A 333 -10.98 -12.23 28.58
C LEU A 333 -10.64 -11.46 29.85
N ASP A 334 -9.48 -11.75 30.45
CA ASP A 334 -8.91 -10.91 31.51
C ASP A 334 -8.30 -9.61 30.93
N ALA A 335 -7.78 -8.77 31.81
CA ALA A 335 -7.16 -7.49 31.43
C ALA A 335 -5.89 -7.64 30.54
N GLN A 336 -5.31 -8.82 30.47
CA GLN A 336 -4.17 -9.17 29.63
C GLN A 336 -4.58 -9.87 28.32
N GLY A 337 -5.90 -10.08 28.11
CA GLY A 337 -6.43 -10.78 26.94
C GLY A 337 -6.34 -12.31 27.01
N ASN A 338 -6.13 -12.90 28.20
CA ASN A 338 -6.17 -14.35 28.38
C ASN A 338 -7.60 -14.84 28.44
N LEU A 339 -7.87 -16.01 27.86
CA LEU A 339 -9.20 -16.62 27.85
C LEU A 339 -9.55 -17.20 29.21
N LEU A 340 -10.59 -16.65 29.86
CA LEU A 340 -11.13 -17.14 31.15
C LEU A 340 -12.26 -18.13 30.95
N TYR A 341 -13.13 -17.89 29.93
CA TYR A 341 -14.31 -18.70 29.68
C TYR A 341 -14.77 -18.58 28.24
N ASN A 342 -15.41 -19.62 27.72
CA ASN A 342 -16.06 -19.57 26.41
C ASN A 342 -17.36 -20.35 26.36
N THR A 343 -18.33 -19.89 25.58
CA THR A 343 -19.62 -20.55 25.36
C THR A 343 -20.23 -20.10 24.02
N ALA A 344 -21.33 -20.72 23.64
CA ALA A 344 -22.20 -20.26 22.57
C ALA A 344 -23.57 -19.88 23.13
N ILE A 345 -24.13 -18.78 22.68
CA ILE A 345 -25.48 -18.34 22.98
C ILE A 345 -26.33 -18.34 21.70
N PHE A 346 -27.61 -18.51 21.83
CA PHE A 346 -28.58 -18.53 20.73
C PHE A 346 -29.67 -17.51 21.01
N PRO A 347 -29.41 -16.21 20.70
CA PRO A 347 -30.40 -15.16 20.87
C PRO A 347 -31.61 -15.40 19.96
N ASP A 348 -32.83 -15.17 20.46
CA ASP A 348 -33.99 -15.01 19.60
C ASP A 348 -34.07 -13.53 19.19
N PHE A 349 -33.55 -13.20 18.03
CA PHE A 349 -33.46 -11.82 17.54
C PHE A 349 -34.86 -11.20 17.25
N CYS A 350 -35.90 -12.01 17.16
CA CYS A 350 -37.27 -11.54 16.98
C CYS A 350 -37.95 -11.16 18.32
N LYS A 351 -37.39 -11.60 19.46
CA LYS A 351 -37.92 -11.34 20.80
C LYS A 351 -36.84 -10.76 21.69
N HIS A 352 -36.71 -9.46 21.71
CA HIS A 352 -35.78 -8.73 22.57
C HIS A 352 -36.19 -8.79 24.05
N THR A 353 -36.17 -9.97 24.68
CA THR A 353 -36.57 -10.12 26.07
C THR A 353 -35.39 -10.44 26.96
N SER A 354 -35.19 -9.61 27.97
CA SER A 354 -34.25 -9.84 29.09
C SER A 354 -34.44 -11.18 29.82
N SER A 355 -35.61 -11.76 29.68
CA SER A 355 -35.98 -13.06 30.24
C SER A 355 -35.66 -14.27 29.34
N SER A 356 -35.03 -14.03 28.15
CA SER A 356 -34.60 -15.12 27.29
C SER A 356 -33.47 -15.90 27.96
N LYS A 357 -33.37 -17.22 27.70
CA LYS A 357 -32.29 -18.08 28.23
C LYS A 357 -30.91 -17.51 27.89
N ALA A 358 -30.74 -17.00 26.66
CA ALA A 358 -29.49 -16.37 26.20
C ALA A 358 -29.20 -15.08 26.99
N GLY A 359 -30.20 -14.23 27.24
CA GLY A 359 -30.02 -12.99 28.00
C GLY A 359 -29.61 -13.24 29.45
N ILE A 360 -30.27 -14.17 30.11
CA ILE A 360 -29.90 -14.58 31.48
C ILE A 360 -28.47 -15.07 31.51
N GLN A 361 -28.09 -15.95 30.58
CA GLN A 361 -26.74 -16.49 30.48
C GLN A 361 -25.67 -15.41 30.29
N VAL A 362 -25.89 -14.43 29.44
CA VAL A 362 -24.95 -13.30 29.20
C VAL A 362 -24.77 -12.50 30.49
N VAL A 363 -25.87 -12.15 31.19
CA VAL A 363 -25.82 -11.37 32.42
C VAL A 363 -25.07 -12.12 33.53
N GLU A 364 -25.35 -13.42 33.70
CA GLU A 364 -24.66 -14.27 34.70
C GLU A 364 -23.16 -14.34 34.41
N ILE A 365 -22.76 -14.54 33.15
CA ILE A 365 -21.37 -14.60 32.71
C ILE A 365 -20.69 -13.26 32.97
N ALA A 366 -21.33 -12.15 32.57
CA ALA A 366 -20.77 -10.80 32.74
C ALA A 366 -20.50 -10.48 34.21
N LYS A 367 -21.45 -10.82 35.11
CA LYS A 367 -21.29 -10.67 36.56
C LYS A 367 -20.19 -11.56 37.11
N LYS A 368 -20.21 -12.86 36.75
CA LYS A 368 -19.26 -13.87 37.27
C LYS A 368 -17.80 -13.50 36.93
N TYR A 369 -17.54 -13.02 35.75
CA TYR A 369 -16.17 -12.69 35.29
C TYR A 369 -15.81 -11.21 35.42
N GLY A 370 -16.74 -10.38 35.94
CA GLY A 370 -16.53 -8.95 36.18
C GLY A 370 -16.21 -8.20 34.92
N ILE A 371 -17.00 -8.40 33.84
CA ILE A 371 -16.79 -7.79 32.53
C ILE A 371 -17.00 -6.29 32.62
N GLU A 372 -16.07 -5.53 32.04
CA GLU A 372 -16.05 -4.06 32.02
C GLU A 372 -16.40 -3.48 30.65
N ALA A 373 -16.27 -4.27 29.58
CA ALA A 373 -16.63 -3.87 28.21
C ALA A 373 -17.00 -5.10 27.36
N ILE A 374 -17.80 -4.87 26.32
CA ILE A 374 -18.24 -5.90 25.37
C ILE A 374 -17.74 -5.51 23.97
N ALA A 375 -17.07 -6.44 23.29
CA ALA A 375 -16.66 -6.34 21.89
C ALA A 375 -17.55 -7.23 21.03
N ILE A 376 -18.19 -6.68 20.01
CA ILE A 376 -19.02 -7.42 19.05
C ILE A 376 -18.35 -7.29 17.67
N GLY A 377 -18.11 -8.42 16.99
CA GLY A 377 -17.62 -8.41 15.61
C GLY A 377 -18.59 -7.73 14.67
N ASN A 378 -18.08 -7.03 13.65
CA ASN A 378 -18.90 -6.27 12.69
C ASN A 378 -19.45 -7.09 11.51
N GLY A 379 -19.36 -8.42 11.58
CA GLY A 379 -19.86 -9.31 10.53
C GLY A 379 -21.36 -9.56 10.56
N THR A 380 -21.73 -10.71 9.97
CA THR A 380 -23.14 -11.12 9.87
C THR A 380 -23.80 -11.19 11.26
N ALA A 381 -25.03 -10.67 11.41
CA ALA A 381 -25.79 -10.58 12.67
C ALA A 381 -25.18 -9.64 13.74
N SER A 382 -24.25 -8.76 13.39
CA SER A 382 -23.63 -7.83 14.34
C SER A 382 -24.65 -6.89 14.99
N ARG A 383 -25.54 -6.29 14.19
CA ARG A 383 -26.54 -5.32 14.65
C ARG A 383 -27.59 -5.95 15.53
N GLU A 384 -28.10 -7.10 15.12
CA GLU A 384 -29.08 -7.86 15.91
C GLU A 384 -28.48 -8.29 17.24
N THR A 385 -27.21 -8.69 17.23
CA THR A 385 -26.46 -9.02 18.45
C THR A 385 -26.26 -7.79 19.32
N GLN A 386 -25.90 -6.65 18.76
CA GLN A 386 -25.76 -5.38 19.48
C GLN A 386 -27.09 -4.93 20.10
N ALA A 387 -28.18 -4.96 19.33
CA ALA A 387 -29.51 -4.64 19.81
C ALA A 387 -29.96 -5.57 20.95
N PHE A 388 -29.71 -6.88 20.79
CA PHE A 388 -29.98 -7.88 21.83
C PHE A 388 -29.18 -7.57 23.11
N ILE A 389 -27.88 -7.33 23.04
CA ILE A 389 -27.01 -7.04 24.18
C ILE A 389 -27.42 -5.73 24.87
N ASN A 390 -27.65 -4.66 24.12
CA ASN A 390 -28.06 -3.36 24.68
C ASN A 390 -29.46 -3.40 25.33
N GLY A 391 -30.32 -4.34 24.94
CA GLY A 391 -31.62 -4.57 25.55
C GLY A 391 -31.58 -5.30 26.92
N LEU A 392 -30.40 -5.75 27.39
CA LEU A 392 -30.27 -6.45 28.67
C LEU A 392 -30.05 -5.45 29.82
N PRO A 393 -30.92 -5.37 30.83
CA PRO A 393 -30.92 -4.30 31.85
C PRO A 393 -29.58 -4.12 32.59
N PHE A 394 -28.93 -5.21 32.97
CA PHE A 394 -27.63 -5.14 33.66
C PHE A 394 -26.51 -4.68 32.76
N ILE A 395 -26.60 -5.00 31.45
CA ILE A 395 -25.54 -4.70 30.47
C ILE A 395 -25.52 -3.21 30.09
N GLN A 396 -26.62 -2.47 30.34
CA GLN A 396 -26.66 -1.03 30.07
C GLN A 396 -25.58 -0.22 30.80
N GLU A 397 -25.02 -0.72 31.88
CA GLU A 397 -23.91 -0.12 32.62
C GLU A 397 -22.53 -0.47 31.99
N ILE A 398 -22.48 -1.46 31.07
CA ILE A 398 -21.26 -1.94 30.42
C ILE A 398 -21.22 -1.41 29.00
N LYS A 399 -20.14 -0.70 28.64
CA LYS A 399 -19.98 -0.16 27.30
C LYS A 399 -19.83 -1.26 26.26
N THR A 400 -20.58 -1.14 25.16
CA THR A 400 -20.56 -2.10 24.04
C THR A 400 -19.94 -1.44 22.82
N PHE A 401 -18.97 -2.12 22.18
CA PHE A 401 -18.24 -1.64 21.03
C PHE A 401 -18.35 -2.62 19.87
N VAL A 402 -18.58 -2.10 18.67
CA VAL A 402 -18.46 -2.89 17.43
C VAL A 402 -17.01 -2.84 16.97
N VAL A 403 -16.43 -4.01 16.71
CA VAL A 403 -15.01 -4.19 16.38
C VAL A 403 -14.89 -4.86 15.01
N SER A 404 -13.97 -4.37 14.16
CA SER A 404 -13.70 -5.03 12.87
C SER A 404 -13.21 -6.46 13.08
N GLU A 405 -13.80 -7.40 12.35
CA GLU A 405 -13.38 -8.81 12.33
C GLU A 405 -12.49 -9.16 11.12
N ASP A 406 -12.07 -8.17 10.33
CA ASP A 406 -11.22 -8.36 9.16
C ASP A 406 -9.96 -9.18 9.52
N GLY A 407 -9.73 -10.28 8.80
CA GLY A 407 -8.63 -11.20 9.08
C GLY A 407 -8.77 -12.05 10.35
N ALA A 408 -9.84 -11.94 11.15
CA ALA A 408 -10.03 -12.79 12.36
C ALA A 408 -10.14 -14.27 12.00
N SER A 409 -10.77 -14.60 10.88
CA SER A 409 -10.83 -15.96 10.33
C SER A 409 -9.45 -16.49 9.93
N VAL A 410 -8.60 -15.64 9.35
CA VAL A 410 -7.22 -15.99 9.00
C VAL A 410 -6.40 -16.25 10.28
N TYR A 411 -6.50 -15.38 11.28
CA TYR A 411 -5.86 -15.60 12.58
C TYR A 411 -6.31 -16.91 13.18
N SER A 412 -7.62 -17.18 13.28
CA SER A 412 -8.18 -18.36 13.95
C SER A 412 -7.69 -19.68 13.33
N ALA A 413 -7.41 -19.71 12.02
CA ALA A 413 -6.84 -20.84 11.30
C ALA A 413 -5.31 -20.90 11.32
N SER A 414 -4.63 -19.84 11.79
CA SER A 414 -3.18 -19.70 11.75
C SER A 414 -2.45 -20.68 12.68
N LYS A 415 -1.14 -20.87 12.44
CA LYS A 415 -0.26 -21.62 13.33
C LYS A 415 -0.21 -20.95 14.72
N THR A 416 -0.10 -19.62 14.75
CA THR A 416 -0.06 -18.83 16.00
C THR A 416 -1.28 -19.08 16.87
N ALA A 417 -2.49 -19.02 16.29
CA ALA A 417 -3.71 -19.25 17.05
C ALA A 417 -3.83 -20.70 17.57
N ARG A 418 -3.31 -21.69 16.81
CA ARG A 418 -3.25 -23.09 17.26
C ARG A 418 -2.27 -23.29 18.40
N GLU A 419 -1.15 -22.59 18.39
CA GLU A 419 -0.17 -22.63 19.48
C GLU A 419 -0.69 -21.92 20.75
N GLU A 420 -1.39 -20.78 20.60
CA GLU A 420 -2.00 -20.06 21.73
C GLU A 420 -3.19 -20.82 22.35
N PHE A 421 -3.99 -21.50 21.53
CA PHE A 421 -5.21 -22.20 21.95
C PHE A 421 -5.34 -23.58 21.30
N PRO A 422 -4.50 -24.55 21.68
CA PRO A 422 -4.48 -25.89 21.05
C PRO A 422 -5.79 -26.63 21.18
N ASP A 423 -6.48 -26.46 22.31
CA ASP A 423 -7.73 -27.18 22.67
C ASP A 423 -9.02 -26.45 22.27
N LYS A 424 -8.91 -25.33 21.56
CA LYS A 424 -10.08 -24.53 21.11
C LYS A 424 -10.29 -24.61 19.61
N ASP A 425 -11.54 -24.58 19.20
CA ASP A 425 -11.89 -24.55 17.79
C ASP A 425 -11.66 -23.15 17.15
N VAL A 426 -11.77 -23.08 15.84
CA VAL A 426 -11.54 -21.85 15.06
C VAL A 426 -12.50 -20.73 15.45
N THR A 427 -13.73 -21.04 15.84
CA THR A 427 -14.75 -20.03 16.16
C THR A 427 -14.46 -19.36 17.51
N VAL A 428 -14.00 -20.12 18.49
CA VAL A 428 -13.56 -19.58 19.79
C VAL A 428 -12.32 -18.70 19.62
N ARG A 429 -11.34 -19.14 18.80
CA ARG A 429 -10.15 -18.34 18.49
C ARG A 429 -10.51 -17.03 17.80
N GLY A 430 -11.51 -17.04 16.89
CA GLY A 430 -12.06 -15.83 16.25
C GLY A 430 -12.64 -14.86 17.26
N ALA A 431 -13.51 -15.34 18.16
CA ALA A 431 -14.10 -14.51 19.22
C ALA A 431 -13.05 -13.94 20.19
N VAL A 432 -11.99 -14.69 20.51
CA VAL A 432 -10.84 -14.19 21.30
C VAL A 432 -10.15 -13.03 20.57
N SER A 433 -9.90 -13.18 19.26
CA SER A 433 -9.29 -12.11 18.46
C SER A 433 -10.14 -10.85 18.46
N ILE A 434 -11.46 -10.96 18.31
CA ILE A 434 -12.39 -9.82 18.38
C ILE A 434 -12.27 -9.10 19.72
N GLY A 435 -12.30 -9.84 20.84
CA GLY A 435 -12.14 -9.25 22.18
C GLY A 435 -10.78 -8.57 22.39
N ARG A 436 -9.69 -9.18 21.92
CA ARG A 436 -8.34 -8.64 22.04
C ARG A 436 -8.13 -7.40 21.19
N ARG A 437 -8.77 -7.28 20.03
CA ARG A 437 -8.73 -6.06 19.20
C ARG A 437 -9.35 -4.87 19.90
N LEU A 438 -10.33 -5.06 20.77
CA LEU A 438 -10.84 -3.99 21.60
C LEU A 438 -9.83 -3.58 22.67
N ILE A 439 -9.11 -4.54 23.26
CA ILE A 439 -8.08 -4.27 24.27
C ILE A 439 -6.91 -3.49 23.63
N ASP A 440 -6.33 -4.01 22.55
CA ASP A 440 -5.27 -3.36 21.76
C ASP A 440 -5.27 -3.86 20.30
N PRO A 441 -5.78 -3.06 19.35
CA PRO A 441 -5.82 -3.41 17.93
C PRO A 441 -4.43 -3.74 17.35
N LEU A 442 -3.41 -2.93 17.66
CA LEU A 442 -2.06 -3.11 17.15
C LEU A 442 -1.47 -4.46 17.59
N ALA A 443 -1.54 -4.75 18.89
CA ALA A 443 -0.97 -5.96 19.47
C ALA A 443 -1.60 -7.26 18.91
N GLU A 444 -2.87 -7.21 18.52
CA GLU A 444 -3.56 -8.37 17.94
C GLU A 444 -3.36 -8.46 16.41
N LEU A 445 -3.50 -7.34 15.68
CA LEU A 445 -3.42 -7.34 14.21
C LEU A 445 -2.03 -7.70 13.67
N VAL A 446 -0.96 -7.40 14.39
CA VAL A 446 0.41 -7.80 13.99
C VAL A 446 0.65 -9.31 13.97
N LYS A 447 -0.25 -10.12 14.52
CA LYS A 447 -0.21 -11.58 14.47
C LYS A 447 -0.67 -12.15 13.12
N ILE A 448 -1.29 -11.33 12.30
CA ILE A 448 -1.85 -11.67 10.99
C ILE A 448 -0.89 -11.13 9.91
N ASP A 449 -0.71 -11.89 8.82
CA ASP A 449 -0.03 -11.33 7.64
C ASP A 449 -0.81 -10.08 7.17
N PRO A 450 -0.17 -8.91 7.06
CA PRO A 450 -0.85 -7.67 6.68
C PRO A 450 -1.65 -7.78 5.38
N LYS A 451 -1.21 -8.61 4.43
CA LYS A 451 -1.96 -8.90 3.19
C LYS A 451 -3.28 -9.64 3.41
N SER A 452 -3.46 -10.26 4.57
CA SER A 452 -4.69 -10.98 4.92
C SER A 452 -5.70 -10.10 5.66
N ILE A 453 -5.35 -8.84 5.96
CA ILE A 453 -6.25 -7.85 6.51
C ILE A 453 -6.97 -7.18 5.33
N GLY A 454 -8.30 -7.07 5.39
CA GLY A 454 -9.10 -6.39 4.36
C GLY A 454 -8.88 -4.88 4.41
N VAL A 455 -8.08 -4.34 3.49
CA VAL A 455 -7.73 -2.91 3.44
C VAL A 455 -8.21 -2.22 2.15
N GLY A 456 -8.82 -2.98 1.22
CA GLY A 456 -9.39 -2.41 0.02
C GLY A 456 -9.87 -3.41 -1.03
N GLN A 457 -10.81 -2.98 -1.87
CA GLN A 457 -11.54 -3.82 -2.82
C GLN A 457 -10.65 -4.49 -3.88
N TYR A 458 -9.56 -3.85 -4.32
CA TYR A 458 -8.66 -4.33 -5.37
C TYR A 458 -7.32 -4.84 -4.82
N GLN A 459 -7.26 -5.18 -3.55
CA GLN A 459 -6.04 -5.62 -2.87
C GLN A 459 -5.36 -6.82 -3.55
N HIS A 460 -6.14 -7.74 -4.13
CA HIS A 460 -5.63 -8.93 -4.81
C HIS A 460 -5.24 -8.69 -6.28
N ASP A 461 -5.57 -7.51 -6.85
CA ASP A 461 -5.32 -7.20 -8.26
C ASP A 461 -4.06 -6.37 -8.50
N VAL A 462 -3.50 -5.78 -7.46
CA VAL A 462 -2.26 -5.00 -7.53
C VAL A 462 -1.03 -5.90 -7.45
N ASP A 463 0.15 -5.35 -7.74
CA ASP A 463 1.42 -6.06 -7.56
C ASP A 463 1.58 -6.53 -6.11
N GLN A 464 1.59 -7.86 -5.93
CA GLN A 464 1.59 -8.49 -4.61
C GLN A 464 2.92 -8.34 -3.86
N SER A 465 4.02 -8.14 -4.57
CA SER A 465 5.34 -7.93 -3.97
C SER A 465 5.48 -6.51 -3.44
N LYS A 466 5.07 -5.52 -4.25
CA LYS A 466 5.01 -4.11 -3.84
C LYS A 466 4.02 -3.92 -2.70
N LEU A 467 2.84 -4.54 -2.78
CA LEU A 467 1.84 -4.51 -1.71
C LEU A 467 2.42 -5.01 -0.39
N LYS A 468 3.03 -6.21 -0.40
CA LYS A 468 3.61 -6.79 0.80
C LYS A 468 4.66 -5.87 1.43
N LYS A 469 5.60 -5.38 0.62
CA LYS A 469 6.66 -4.45 1.09
C LYS A 469 6.06 -3.20 1.74
N SER A 470 5.06 -2.59 1.11
CA SER A 470 4.42 -1.37 1.61
C SER A 470 3.63 -1.61 2.90
N LEU A 471 2.89 -2.72 3.00
CA LEU A 471 2.13 -3.06 4.20
C LEU A 471 3.07 -3.43 5.38
N ASP A 472 4.15 -4.19 5.13
CA ASP A 472 5.14 -4.53 6.16
C ASP A 472 5.81 -3.26 6.73
N LEU A 473 6.20 -2.31 5.86
CA LEU A 473 6.73 -1.00 6.28
C LEU A 473 5.71 -0.19 7.10
N THR A 474 4.43 -0.27 6.74
CA THR A 474 3.36 0.40 7.49
C THR A 474 3.23 -0.18 8.89
N VAL A 475 3.26 -1.50 9.04
CA VAL A 475 3.23 -2.16 10.36
C VAL A 475 4.45 -1.74 11.19
N GLU A 476 5.65 -1.81 10.61
CA GLU A 476 6.90 -1.41 11.28
C GLU A 476 6.82 0.05 11.76
N SER A 477 6.38 0.97 10.91
CA SER A 477 6.17 2.38 11.26
C SER A 477 5.19 2.55 12.42
N CYS A 478 4.03 1.88 12.39
CA CYS A 478 3.02 1.97 13.45
C CYS A 478 3.55 1.44 14.80
N VAL A 479 4.21 0.27 14.79
CA VAL A 479 4.77 -0.35 16.01
C VAL A 479 5.82 0.55 16.66
N ASN A 480 6.73 1.11 15.86
CA ASN A 480 7.80 1.97 16.38
C ASN A 480 7.28 3.36 16.80
N ASN A 481 6.23 3.87 16.16
CA ASN A 481 5.61 5.14 16.56
C ASN A 481 4.89 5.04 17.92
N VAL A 482 4.15 3.95 18.16
CA VAL A 482 3.47 3.71 19.44
C VAL A 482 4.47 3.39 20.54
N GLY A 483 5.51 2.64 20.22
CA GLY A 483 6.43 2.05 21.19
C GLY A 483 5.87 0.78 21.85
N VAL A 484 6.74 -0.06 22.32
CA VAL A 484 6.40 -1.44 22.73
C VAL A 484 6.83 -1.71 24.16
N ASN A 485 5.90 -2.18 24.99
CA ASN A 485 6.23 -2.63 26.34
C ASN A 485 7.02 -3.95 26.29
N LEU A 486 8.28 -3.89 26.70
CA LEU A 486 9.23 -5.00 26.63
C LEU A 486 8.77 -6.23 27.44
N ASN A 487 8.07 -6.00 28.53
CA ASN A 487 7.66 -7.06 29.46
C ASN A 487 6.35 -7.75 29.08
N THR A 488 5.48 -7.11 28.29
CA THR A 488 4.17 -7.67 27.92
C THR A 488 4.05 -8.01 26.42
N ALA A 489 4.92 -7.48 25.59
CA ALA A 489 4.85 -7.67 24.15
C ALA A 489 4.94 -9.12 23.70
N SER A 490 4.15 -9.48 22.70
CA SER A 490 4.26 -10.76 22.00
C SER A 490 5.50 -10.81 21.09
N LYS A 491 5.91 -12.03 20.72
CA LYS A 491 6.96 -12.22 19.71
C LYS A 491 6.65 -11.48 18.42
N HIS A 492 5.41 -11.53 17.96
CA HIS A 492 4.99 -10.90 16.71
C HIS A 492 5.17 -9.38 16.77
N LEU A 493 4.75 -8.75 17.86
CA LEU A 493 4.92 -7.31 18.07
C LEU A 493 6.40 -6.92 18.11
N LEU A 494 7.22 -7.67 18.86
CA LEU A 494 8.67 -7.44 18.95
C LEU A 494 9.39 -7.59 17.61
N THR A 495 8.90 -8.44 16.70
CA THR A 495 9.50 -8.66 15.39
C THR A 495 9.51 -7.39 14.52
N TYR A 496 8.53 -6.51 14.71
CA TYR A 496 8.42 -5.24 13.98
C TYR A 496 9.12 -4.06 14.66
N VAL A 497 9.73 -4.28 15.83
CA VAL A 497 10.55 -3.24 16.46
C VAL A 497 11.84 -3.08 15.68
N SER A 498 12.21 -1.83 15.39
CA SER A 498 13.44 -1.46 14.68
C SER A 498 14.67 -2.25 15.19
N GLY A 499 15.45 -2.82 14.29
CA GLY A 499 16.65 -3.59 14.63
C GLY A 499 16.39 -4.98 15.24
N LEU A 500 15.13 -5.35 15.48
CA LEU A 500 14.77 -6.69 15.95
C LEU A 500 14.28 -7.56 14.80
N GLY A 501 14.41 -8.68 14.63
CA GLY A 501 13.82 -9.63 13.69
C GLY A 501 13.22 -10.80 14.45
N PRO A 502 12.62 -11.78 13.77
CA PRO A 502 11.95 -12.92 14.41
C PRO A 502 12.83 -13.68 15.41
N THR A 503 14.14 -13.79 15.13
CA THR A 503 15.09 -14.50 15.97
C THR A 503 15.38 -13.73 17.26
N LEU A 504 15.66 -12.42 17.18
CA LEU A 504 15.89 -11.60 18.37
C LEU A 504 14.65 -11.42 19.20
N ALA A 505 13.48 -11.27 18.56
CA ALA A 505 12.20 -11.25 19.25
C ALA A 505 11.96 -12.53 20.09
N GLN A 506 12.27 -13.71 19.53
CA GLN A 506 12.19 -14.96 20.28
C GLN A 506 13.19 -15.00 21.44
N ASN A 507 14.43 -14.61 21.22
CA ASN A 507 15.45 -14.60 22.27
C ASN A 507 15.08 -13.66 23.43
N ILE A 508 14.43 -12.53 23.15
CA ILE A 508 13.91 -11.63 24.20
C ILE A 508 12.83 -12.34 25.03
N ILE A 509 11.89 -13.04 24.39
CA ILE A 509 10.84 -13.81 25.08
C ILE A 509 11.48 -14.90 25.97
N ASP A 510 12.41 -15.67 25.41
CA ASP A 510 13.08 -16.75 26.12
C ASP A 510 13.87 -16.22 27.34
N TYR A 511 14.60 -15.11 27.15
CA TYR A 511 15.31 -14.43 28.23
C TYR A 511 14.36 -13.96 29.34
N ARG A 512 13.25 -13.31 28.98
CA ARG A 512 12.21 -12.84 29.92
C ARG A 512 11.60 -14.01 30.70
N THR A 513 11.34 -15.12 30.04
CA THR A 513 10.77 -16.32 30.65
C THR A 513 11.74 -16.94 31.65
N ALA A 514 13.04 -16.95 31.33
CA ALA A 514 14.07 -17.57 32.18
C ALA A 514 14.54 -16.67 33.33
N ASN A 515 14.57 -15.35 33.16
CA ASN A 515 15.19 -14.41 34.10
C ASN A 515 14.19 -13.43 34.77
N GLY A 516 12.90 -13.50 34.41
CA GLY A 516 11.89 -12.57 34.88
C GLY A 516 11.80 -11.28 34.03
N ALA A 517 10.99 -10.33 34.49
CA ALA A 517 10.77 -9.07 33.81
C ALA A 517 12.04 -8.22 33.73
N PHE A 518 12.20 -7.49 32.63
CA PHE A 518 13.25 -6.49 32.49
C PHE A 518 12.97 -5.29 33.39
N THR A 519 13.98 -4.84 34.13
CA THR A 519 13.95 -3.62 34.94
C THR A 519 14.75 -2.46 34.31
N SER A 520 15.56 -2.77 33.29
CA SER A 520 16.35 -1.79 32.56
C SER A 520 16.55 -2.19 31.09
N ARG A 521 16.52 -1.20 30.18
CA ARG A 521 16.88 -1.38 28.77
C ARG A 521 18.28 -1.98 28.57
N ARG A 522 19.23 -1.67 29.45
CA ARG A 522 20.60 -2.23 29.38
C ARG A 522 20.65 -3.74 29.52
N GLN A 523 19.65 -4.36 30.15
CA GLN A 523 19.57 -5.83 30.24
C GLN A 523 19.35 -6.50 28.87
N LEU A 524 18.87 -5.77 27.85
CA LEU A 524 18.78 -6.29 26.47
C LEU A 524 20.15 -6.76 25.94
N LEU A 525 21.24 -6.12 26.35
CA LEU A 525 22.59 -6.56 25.96
C LEU A 525 22.98 -7.95 26.52
N LYS A 526 22.21 -8.49 27.48
CA LYS A 526 22.38 -9.86 28.01
C LYS A 526 21.57 -10.89 27.20
N VAL A 527 20.69 -10.46 26.30
CA VAL A 527 19.89 -11.33 25.44
C VAL A 527 20.81 -11.95 24.38
N PRO A 528 20.77 -13.28 24.17
CA PRO A 528 21.63 -13.94 23.19
C PRO A 528 21.47 -13.35 21.78
N ARG A 529 22.57 -13.09 21.11
CA ARG A 529 22.67 -12.50 19.76
C ARG A 529 22.21 -11.04 19.61
N LEU A 530 21.76 -10.39 20.68
CA LEU A 530 21.42 -8.97 20.67
C LEU A 530 22.69 -8.17 20.96
N GLY A 531 23.38 -7.79 19.89
CA GLY A 531 24.60 -7.01 19.96
C GLY A 531 24.36 -5.49 20.09
N PRO A 532 25.47 -4.70 20.22
CA PRO A 532 25.38 -3.24 20.38
C PRO A 532 24.58 -2.56 19.24
N SER A 533 24.75 -2.95 17.99
CA SER A 533 24.03 -2.35 16.85
C SER A 533 22.52 -2.60 16.92
N ALA A 534 22.10 -3.83 17.26
CA ALA A 534 20.66 -4.13 17.43
C ALA A 534 20.09 -3.38 18.65
N PHE A 535 20.85 -3.27 19.75
CA PHE A 535 20.48 -2.50 20.93
C PHE A 535 20.28 -1.03 20.58
N GLU A 536 21.23 -0.42 19.87
CA GLU A 536 21.13 0.97 19.40
C GLU A 536 19.84 1.20 18.63
N GLN A 537 19.49 0.32 17.69
CA GLN A 537 18.29 0.50 16.88
C GLN A 537 16.98 0.26 17.61
N CYS A 538 16.92 -0.68 18.58
CA CYS A 538 15.66 -1.06 19.22
C CYS A 538 15.37 -0.33 20.54
N ALA A 539 16.39 0.08 21.28
CA ALA A 539 16.24 0.51 22.68
C ALA A 539 15.28 1.69 22.84
N GLY A 540 15.32 2.67 21.94
CA GLY A 540 14.45 3.85 21.98
C GLY A 540 12.96 3.54 21.74
N PHE A 541 12.63 2.40 21.14
CA PHE A 541 11.24 2.00 20.85
C PHE A 541 10.65 1.04 21.88
N LEU A 542 11.47 0.50 22.78
CA LEU A 542 11.04 -0.40 23.85
C LEU A 542 10.78 0.38 25.13
N ARG A 543 9.70 0.07 25.83
CA ARG A 543 9.27 0.73 27.06
C ARG A 543 9.27 -0.25 28.24
N ILE A 544 9.68 0.22 29.40
CA ILE A 544 9.60 -0.51 30.67
C ILE A 544 8.92 0.41 31.70
N PRO A 545 7.59 0.28 31.91
CA PRO A 545 6.83 1.19 32.80
C PRO A 545 7.37 1.27 34.22
N GLU A 546 7.83 0.14 34.77
CA GLU A 546 8.35 0.00 36.12
C GLU A 546 9.88 -0.14 36.15
N ALA A 547 10.56 0.62 35.30
CA ALA A 547 12.02 0.58 35.20
C ALA A 547 12.71 1.28 36.38
N ASP A 548 13.94 0.83 36.69
CA ASP A 548 14.84 1.47 37.64
C ASP A 548 15.15 2.93 37.23
N ASN A 549 15.41 3.15 35.92
CA ASN A 549 15.56 4.46 35.33
C ASN A 549 14.24 4.91 34.66
N PRO A 550 13.62 6.03 35.10
CA PRO A 550 12.37 6.52 34.52
C PRO A 550 12.44 6.82 33.03
N LEU A 551 13.63 7.07 32.46
CA LEU A 551 13.83 7.28 31.03
C LEU A 551 13.58 6.00 30.20
N ASP A 552 13.68 4.82 30.81
CA ASP A 552 13.39 3.55 30.13
C ASP A 552 11.89 3.40 29.79
N ASN A 553 11.01 4.24 30.37
CA ASN A 553 9.60 4.34 29.99
C ASN A 553 9.29 5.50 29.02
N THR A 554 10.29 6.10 28.39
CA THR A 554 10.13 7.21 27.45
C THR A 554 10.63 6.84 26.06
N ALA A 555 10.40 7.68 25.05
CA ALA A 555 11.05 7.52 23.75
C ALA A 555 12.45 8.17 23.68
N VAL A 556 12.98 8.68 24.78
CA VAL A 556 14.36 9.17 24.83
C VAL A 556 15.32 8.00 24.58
N HIS A 557 16.23 8.20 23.63
CA HIS A 557 17.21 7.17 23.30
C HIS A 557 18.28 7.08 24.39
N PRO A 558 18.79 5.88 24.75
CA PRO A 558 19.83 5.73 25.78
C PRO A 558 21.09 6.56 25.56
N GLU A 559 21.47 6.87 24.31
CA GLU A 559 22.58 7.76 23.98
C GLU A 559 22.40 9.18 24.52
N SER A 560 21.16 9.61 24.77
CA SER A 560 20.84 10.96 25.26
C SER A 560 20.54 11.02 26.76
N TYR A 561 20.70 9.91 27.49
CA TYR A 561 20.42 9.89 28.94
C TYR A 561 21.31 10.84 29.71
N ASP A 562 22.61 10.89 29.40
CA ASP A 562 23.57 11.80 30.07
C ASP A 562 23.16 13.26 29.90
N ILE A 563 22.56 13.64 28.76
CA ILE A 563 22.07 15.00 28.50
C ILE A 563 20.87 15.31 29.42
N VAL A 564 19.92 14.39 29.54
CA VAL A 564 18.76 14.59 30.44
C VAL A 564 19.17 14.63 31.89
N GLU A 565 20.13 13.79 32.30
CA GLU A 565 20.70 13.81 33.64
C GLU A 565 21.42 15.12 33.92
N GLN A 566 22.13 15.68 32.92
CA GLN A 566 22.75 17.01 33.06
C GLN A 566 21.69 18.11 33.20
N MET A 567 20.60 18.06 32.36
CA MET A 567 19.48 19.01 32.52
C MET A 567 18.87 18.95 33.92
N ALA A 568 18.67 17.74 34.48
CA ALA A 568 18.15 17.60 35.83
C ALA A 568 19.10 18.17 36.90
N ARG A 569 20.41 17.88 36.80
CA ARG A 569 21.43 18.43 37.68
C ARG A 569 21.45 19.98 37.66
N ASP A 570 21.39 20.58 36.47
CA ASP A 570 21.40 22.03 36.29
C ASP A 570 20.14 22.71 36.88
N GLN A 571 19.01 21.96 36.92
CA GLN A 571 17.76 22.41 37.58
C GLN A 571 17.70 22.02 39.06
N GLY A 572 18.78 21.45 39.63
CA GLY A 572 18.85 21.05 41.06
C GLY A 572 17.84 19.96 41.43
N CYS A 573 17.56 19.00 40.54
CA CYS A 573 16.58 17.97 40.79
C CYS A 573 16.98 16.60 40.17
N SER A 574 16.24 15.55 40.55
CA SER A 574 16.35 14.24 39.92
C SER A 574 15.62 14.21 38.57
N VAL A 575 15.97 13.27 37.70
CA VAL A 575 15.24 13.02 36.41
C VAL A 575 13.76 12.80 36.68
N LYS A 576 13.42 12.06 37.74
CA LYS A 576 12.02 11.77 38.10
C LYS A 576 11.25 13.04 38.51
N GLU A 577 11.89 13.97 39.15
CA GLU A 577 11.32 15.28 39.50
C GLU A 577 11.22 16.15 38.24
N LEU A 578 12.24 16.17 37.37
CA LEU A 578 12.22 16.91 36.12
C LEU A 578 11.04 16.49 35.21
N ILE A 579 10.74 15.19 35.14
CA ILE A 579 9.57 14.63 34.41
C ILE A 579 8.26 15.17 34.99
N LYS A 580 8.15 15.33 36.33
CA LYS A 580 6.90 15.74 36.98
C LYS A 580 6.70 17.26 37.00
N ASP A 581 7.78 18.03 37.06
CA ASP A 581 7.75 19.49 37.28
C ASP A 581 7.83 20.26 35.96
N LYS A 582 6.68 20.79 35.52
CA LYS A 582 6.56 21.58 34.28
C LYS A 582 7.36 22.87 34.32
N GLU A 583 7.44 23.52 35.47
CA GLU A 583 8.16 24.83 35.58
C GLU A 583 9.67 24.64 35.48
N LYS A 584 10.22 23.58 36.06
CA LYS A 584 11.64 23.23 35.89
C LYS A 584 11.98 22.95 34.43
N ARG A 585 11.09 22.21 33.71
CA ARG A 585 11.29 21.94 32.26
C ARG A 585 11.28 23.20 31.42
N LYS A 586 10.38 24.17 31.70
CA LYS A 586 10.31 25.45 30.98
C LYS A 586 11.58 26.32 31.14
N ASN A 587 12.26 26.17 32.25
CA ASN A 587 13.47 26.97 32.54
C ASN A 587 14.72 26.41 31.85
N ILE A 588 14.63 25.31 31.11
CA ILE A 588 15.75 24.71 30.39
C ILE A 588 16.05 25.47 29.11
N ASP A 589 17.25 26.06 29.02
CA ASP A 589 17.76 26.59 27.75
C ASP A 589 18.41 25.49 26.93
N LEU A 590 17.68 24.98 25.93
CA LEU A 590 18.11 23.86 25.07
C LEU A 590 19.45 24.12 24.36
N LYS A 591 19.79 25.39 24.08
CA LYS A 591 21.03 25.72 23.37
C LYS A 591 22.29 25.31 24.13
N ARG A 592 22.22 25.20 25.46
CA ARG A 592 23.34 24.78 26.32
C ARG A 592 23.68 23.28 26.17
N TYR A 593 22.77 22.49 25.67
CA TYR A 593 22.90 21.01 25.57
C TYR A 593 23.17 20.52 24.16
N ILE A 594 23.42 21.45 23.22
CA ILE A 594 23.80 21.08 21.85
C ILE A 594 25.19 20.43 21.87
N THR A 595 25.30 19.27 21.24
CA THR A 595 26.55 18.53 21.07
C THR A 595 26.81 18.28 19.57
N ALA A 596 27.91 17.63 19.24
CA ALA A 596 28.21 17.25 17.87
C ALA A 596 27.15 16.31 17.24
N ASN A 597 26.47 15.51 18.08
CA ASN A 597 25.51 14.49 17.65
C ASN A 597 24.05 14.82 17.99
N VAL A 598 23.81 15.79 18.86
CA VAL A 598 22.47 16.14 19.35
C VAL A 598 22.24 17.64 19.15
N GLY A 599 21.31 17.98 18.30
CA GLY A 599 20.91 19.36 18.00
C GLY A 599 19.55 19.74 18.60
N ILE A 600 19.05 20.89 18.19
CA ILE A 600 17.73 21.40 18.65
C ILE A 600 16.59 20.42 18.32
N PRO A 601 16.49 19.78 17.13
CA PRO A 601 15.42 18.83 16.84
C PRO A 601 15.34 17.71 17.87
N THR A 602 16.45 17.03 18.14
CA THR A 602 16.49 15.94 19.14
C THR A 602 16.20 16.46 20.56
N LEU A 603 16.72 17.63 20.94
CA LEU A 603 16.45 18.23 22.25
C LEU A 603 14.97 18.59 22.44
N THR A 604 14.31 19.06 21.38
CA THR A 604 12.86 19.32 21.39
C THR A 604 12.07 18.03 21.60
N ASP A 605 12.39 16.97 20.86
CA ASP A 605 11.76 15.66 21.02
C ASP A 605 11.95 15.12 22.45
N ILE A 606 13.15 15.29 23.03
CA ILE A 606 13.42 14.90 24.42
C ILE A 606 12.48 15.66 25.38
N MET A 607 12.31 16.96 25.20
CA MET A 607 11.45 17.77 26.08
C MET A 607 9.97 17.37 25.96
N GLU A 608 9.50 17.08 24.76
CA GLU A 608 8.14 16.57 24.54
C GLU A 608 7.92 15.23 25.23
N GLU A 609 8.88 14.32 25.14
CA GLU A 609 8.83 13.01 25.83
C GLU A 609 8.89 13.13 27.36
N LEU A 610 9.65 14.08 27.89
CA LEU A 610 9.68 14.35 29.32
C LEU A 610 8.37 14.98 29.83
N GLU A 611 7.65 15.71 28.98
CA GLU A 611 6.34 16.26 29.34
C GLU A 611 5.27 15.17 29.49
N LYS A 612 5.32 14.15 28.65
CA LYS A 612 4.32 13.07 28.60
C LYS A 612 4.99 11.70 28.43
N PRO A 613 5.73 11.23 29.46
CA PRO A 613 6.50 9.99 29.36
C PRO A 613 5.61 8.79 29.10
N GLY A 614 6.00 7.96 28.17
CA GLY A 614 5.28 6.73 27.84
C GLY A 614 3.86 6.91 27.32
N ARG A 615 3.55 8.11 26.80
CA ARG A 615 2.22 8.36 26.23
C ARG A 615 2.01 7.52 24.98
N ASP A 616 0.90 6.82 24.95
CA ASP A 616 0.37 6.23 23.73
C ASP A 616 -0.14 7.36 22.82
N PRO A 617 0.35 7.50 21.58
CA PRO A 617 -0.10 8.55 20.66
C PRO A 617 -1.53 8.33 20.15
N ARG A 618 -2.12 7.16 20.37
CA ARG A 618 -3.47 6.82 19.92
C ARG A 618 -4.51 7.58 20.76
N GLU A 619 -5.62 7.94 20.14
CA GLU A 619 -6.74 8.61 20.77
C GLU A 619 -7.46 7.67 21.78
N GLN A 620 -8.32 8.21 22.64
CA GLN A 620 -9.18 7.40 23.49
C GLN A 620 -10.37 6.87 22.69
N ILE A 621 -10.80 5.64 23.00
CA ILE A 621 -11.96 5.04 22.35
C ILE A 621 -13.25 5.72 22.80
N GLU A 622 -14.11 6.08 21.84
CA GLU A 622 -15.43 6.65 22.08
C GLU A 622 -16.53 5.66 21.70
N GLU A 623 -17.63 5.66 22.47
CA GLU A 623 -18.79 4.83 22.19
C GLU A 623 -19.60 5.45 21.05
N PHE A 624 -20.06 4.62 20.11
CA PHE A 624 -20.88 5.02 18.98
C PHE A 624 -22.25 4.33 19.02
N LYS A 625 -23.31 5.07 18.64
CA LYS A 625 -24.67 4.54 18.50
C LYS A 625 -25.27 4.97 17.16
N PHE A 626 -25.76 3.99 16.40
CA PHE A 626 -26.58 4.25 15.22
C PHE A 626 -27.94 4.86 15.62
N ASP A 627 -28.64 5.45 14.65
CA ASP A 627 -30.02 5.91 14.86
C ASP A 627 -30.95 4.70 15.14
N GLU A 628 -31.72 4.79 16.20
CA GLU A 628 -32.60 3.71 16.67
C GLU A 628 -33.82 3.44 15.77
N ASN A 629 -34.09 4.33 14.83
CA ASN A 629 -35.25 4.24 13.93
C ASN A 629 -34.88 3.78 12.50
N VAL A 630 -33.61 3.52 12.23
CA VAL A 630 -33.11 3.22 10.88
C VAL A 630 -32.46 1.84 10.86
N HIS A 631 -33.07 0.89 10.16
CA HIS A 631 -32.63 -0.50 10.12
C HIS A 631 -32.45 -1.03 8.69
N THR A 632 -33.21 -0.51 7.74
CA THR A 632 -33.25 -0.97 6.36
C THR A 632 -33.15 0.19 5.38
N ILE A 633 -32.83 -0.08 4.11
CA ILE A 633 -32.78 0.95 3.06
C ILE A 633 -34.14 1.58 2.80
N GLU A 634 -35.24 0.90 3.13
CA GLU A 634 -36.60 1.38 3.04
C GLU A 634 -36.93 2.51 4.04
N ASP A 635 -36.22 2.54 5.17
CA ASP A 635 -36.40 3.56 6.22
C ASP A 635 -35.77 4.91 5.82
N LEU A 636 -34.93 4.89 4.75
CA LEU A 636 -34.17 6.07 4.31
C LEU A 636 -35.02 6.98 3.39
N TYR A 637 -34.88 8.30 3.61
CA TYR A 637 -35.41 9.34 2.72
C TYR A 637 -34.36 10.45 2.52
N GLU A 638 -34.50 11.17 1.41
CA GLU A 638 -33.60 12.28 1.06
C GLU A 638 -33.67 13.40 2.10
N GLY A 639 -32.53 13.95 2.48
CA GLY A 639 -32.40 14.99 3.50
C GLY A 639 -32.23 14.49 4.92
N MET A 640 -32.40 13.19 5.17
CA MET A 640 -32.21 12.58 6.50
C MET A 640 -30.78 12.73 6.98
N ILE A 641 -30.60 13.18 8.23
CA ILE A 641 -29.28 13.33 8.86
C ILE A 641 -29.09 12.18 9.84
N LEU A 642 -28.00 11.43 9.65
CA LEU A 642 -27.73 10.20 10.40
C LEU A 642 -26.30 10.17 10.92
N PRO A 643 -26.08 9.58 12.10
CA PRO A 643 -24.74 9.19 12.52
C PRO A 643 -24.27 7.98 11.70
N GLY A 644 -22.98 7.94 11.38
CA GLY A 644 -22.41 6.84 10.63
C GLY A 644 -20.96 6.57 11.01
N ILE A 645 -20.47 5.41 10.61
CA ILE A 645 -19.07 5.00 10.78
C ILE A 645 -18.43 4.83 9.41
N VAL A 646 -17.28 5.43 9.20
CA VAL A 646 -16.51 5.25 7.97
C VAL A 646 -15.97 3.81 7.92
N THR A 647 -16.42 3.04 6.92
CA THR A 647 -16.06 1.63 6.74
C THR A 647 -14.93 1.41 5.74
N ASN A 648 -14.82 2.32 4.75
CA ASN A 648 -13.76 2.24 3.75
C ASN A 648 -13.48 3.62 3.14
N ILE A 649 -12.22 3.87 2.78
CA ILE A 649 -11.79 5.11 2.13
C ILE A 649 -11.16 4.77 0.79
N THR A 650 -11.55 5.50 -0.24
CA THR A 650 -11.05 5.37 -1.61
C THR A 650 -10.68 6.75 -2.15
N ASN A 651 -9.96 6.83 -3.27
CA ASN A 651 -9.59 8.12 -3.88
C ASN A 651 -10.78 8.97 -4.34
N PHE A 652 -11.95 8.37 -4.53
CA PHE A 652 -13.16 9.06 -4.99
C PHE A 652 -14.15 9.36 -3.87
N GLY A 653 -13.87 8.96 -2.63
CA GLY A 653 -14.73 9.23 -1.49
C GLY A 653 -14.62 8.20 -0.37
N ALA A 654 -15.55 8.26 0.58
CA ALA A 654 -15.61 7.34 1.71
C ALA A 654 -16.94 6.58 1.73
N PHE A 655 -16.89 5.32 2.09
CA PHE A 655 -18.05 4.51 2.40
C PHE A 655 -18.37 4.65 3.88
N VAL A 656 -19.66 4.84 4.18
CA VAL A 656 -20.14 5.08 5.55
C VAL A 656 -21.29 4.14 5.84
N ASP A 657 -21.13 3.33 6.88
CA ASP A 657 -22.23 2.56 7.47
C ASP A 657 -23.12 3.51 8.29
N ILE A 658 -24.38 3.61 7.93
CA ILE A 658 -25.39 4.46 8.57
C ILE A 658 -26.48 3.65 9.32
N GLY A 659 -26.21 2.36 9.58
CA GLY A 659 -27.16 1.51 10.29
C GLY A 659 -28.09 0.68 9.38
N VAL A 660 -27.98 0.75 8.07
CA VAL A 660 -28.70 -0.10 7.10
C VAL A 660 -27.71 -1.09 6.46
N HIS A 661 -28.10 -2.33 6.16
CA HIS A 661 -27.20 -3.40 5.69
C HIS A 661 -26.40 -3.11 4.39
N GLN A 662 -26.32 -1.85 3.99
CA GLN A 662 -25.62 -1.34 2.82
C GLN A 662 -24.90 -0.03 3.15
N ASP A 663 -23.61 0.04 2.90
CA ASP A 663 -22.84 1.28 3.07
C ASP A 663 -23.25 2.35 2.05
N GLY A 664 -23.38 3.59 2.52
CA GLY A 664 -23.58 4.74 1.67
C GLY A 664 -22.26 5.36 1.23
N LEU A 665 -22.22 5.95 0.03
CA LEU A 665 -21.04 6.63 -0.51
C LEU A 665 -21.13 8.14 -0.27
N VAL A 666 -20.15 8.69 0.44
CA VAL A 666 -19.83 10.12 0.44
C VAL A 666 -18.79 10.36 -0.64
N HIS A 667 -19.20 10.84 -1.81
CA HIS A 667 -18.27 11.17 -2.89
C HIS A 667 -17.33 12.30 -2.47
N ILE A 668 -16.09 12.33 -2.97
CA ILE A 668 -15.06 13.33 -2.60
C ILE A 668 -15.56 14.78 -2.72
N SER A 669 -16.42 15.07 -3.70
CA SER A 669 -17.05 16.38 -3.87
C SER A 669 -18.11 16.72 -2.81
N GLN A 670 -18.52 15.75 -2.00
CA GLN A 670 -19.55 15.86 -0.95
C GLN A 670 -18.99 15.78 0.47
N MET A 671 -17.65 15.68 0.62
CA MET A 671 -17.00 15.50 1.92
C MET A 671 -16.83 16.82 2.70
N ALA A 672 -16.64 17.94 2.01
CA ALA A 672 -16.48 19.26 2.62
C ALA A 672 -16.92 20.37 1.67
N ASP A 673 -17.12 21.58 2.21
CA ASP A 673 -17.48 22.79 1.43
C ASP A 673 -16.32 23.37 0.63
N ARG A 674 -15.10 22.90 0.87
CA ARG A 674 -13.87 23.25 0.13
C ARG A 674 -13.49 22.13 -0.84
N TYR A 675 -12.61 22.45 -1.79
CA TYR A 675 -12.04 21.44 -2.67
C TYR A 675 -11.20 20.43 -1.86
N VAL A 676 -11.50 19.17 -2.01
CA VAL A 676 -10.80 18.04 -1.38
C VAL A 676 -10.07 17.26 -2.48
N SER A 677 -8.77 17.12 -2.37
CA SER A 677 -7.95 16.33 -3.30
C SER A 677 -7.72 14.90 -2.80
N ASP A 678 -7.81 14.67 -1.50
CA ASP A 678 -7.58 13.39 -0.85
C ASP A 678 -8.57 13.20 0.31
N PRO A 679 -9.46 12.20 0.24
CA PRO A 679 -10.43 11.89 1.29
C PRO A 679 -9.85 11.67 2.68
N THR A 680 -8.61 11.14 2.78
CA THR A 680 -7.93 10.87 4.05
C THR A 680 -7.60 12.14 4.85
N GLN A 681 -7.63 13.31 4.20
CA GLN A 681 -7.48 14.61 4.88
C GLN A 681 -8.74 15.05 5.64
N ILE A 682 -9.89 14.44 5.34
CA ILE A 682 -11.19 14.83 5.90
C ILE A 682 -11.71 13.76 6.86
N VAL A 683 -11.57 12.48 6.52
CA VAL A 683 -12.07 11.37 7.32
C VAL A 683 -11.02 10.29 7.51
N ARG A 684 -11.19 9.52 8.60
CA ARG A 684 -10.39 8.35 8.93
C ARG A 684 -11.26 7.09 8.95
N LEU A 685 -10.65 5.94 8.76
CA LEU A 685 -11.34 4.65 8.88
C LEU A 685 -11.87 4.50 10.32
N HIS A 686 -13.09 3.98 10.45
CA HIS A 686 -13.84 3.85 11.71
C HIS A 686 -14.14 5.17 12.45
N GLN A 687 -13.91 6.31 11.80
CA GLN A 687 -14.32 7.61 12.35
C GLN A 687 -15.84 7.69 12.40
N HIS A 688 -16.34 8.24 13.53
CA HIS A 688 -17.73 8.60 13.67
C HIS A 688 -17.99 9.90 12.91
N VAL A 689 -18.97 9.88 12.02
CA VAL A 689 -19.33 11.03 11.18
C VAL A 689 -20.82 11.24 11.18
N THR A 690 -21.23 12.47 10.93
CA THR A 690 -22.64 12.80 10.64
C THR A 690 -22.78 12.98 9.14
N VAL A 691 -23.77 12.34 8.54
CA VAL A 691 -24.00 12.38 7.09
C VAL A 691 -25.46 12.69 6.78
N ARG A 692 -25.70 13.33 5.63
CA ARG A 692 -27.02 13.57 5.08
C ARG A 692 -27.26 12.68 3.89
N VAL A 693 -28.39 11.99 3.85
CA VAL A 693 -28.82 11.20 2.69
C VAL A 693 -29.19 12.14 1.54
N THR A 694 -28.52 12.01 0.40
CA THR A 694 -28.78 12.85 -0.79
C THR A 694 -29.58 12.12 -1.86
N GLU A 695 -29.43 10.78 -1.95
CA GLU A 695 -30.14 9.97 -2.92
C GLU A 695 -30.21 8.52 -2.45
N VAL A 696 -31.31 7.82 -2.71
CA VAL A 696 -31.51 6.39 -2.42
C VAL A 696 -31.97 5.66 -3.67
N ASP A 697 -31.08 4.92 -4.34
CA ASP A 697 -31.42 4.03 -5.44
C ASP A 697 -31.71 2.62 -4.92
N ARG A 698 -32.97 2.35 -4.61
CA ARG A 698 -33.45 1.06 -4.09
C ARG A 698 -33.31 -0.09 -5.09
N LYS A 699 -33.27 0.18 -6.41
CA LYS A 699 -33.13 -0.85 -7.43
C LYS A 699 -31.69 -1.39 -7.52
N ARG A 700 -30.73 -0.51 -7.30
CA ARG A 700 -29.29 -0.83 -7.35
C ARG A 700 -28.67 -0.99 -5.97
N ASN A 701 -29.45 -0.86 -4.89
CA ASN A 701 -28.98 -0.83 -3.51
C ASN A 701 -27.84 0.18 -3.31
N ARG A 702 -27.99 1.40 -3.84
CA ARG A 702 -26.97 2.46 -3.72
C ARG A 702 -27.53 3.62 -2.89
N ILE A 703 -26.72 4.10 -1.96
CA ILE A 703 -27.05 5.23 -1.09
C ILE A 703 -25.96 6.29 -1.31
N SER A 704 -26.37 7.49 -1.69
CA SER A 704 -25.49 8.65 -1.81
C SER A 704 -25.62 9.53 -0.57
N LEU A 705 -24.48 9.93 -0.02
CA LEU A 705 -24.38 10.69 1.22
C LEU A 705 -23.59 11.98 1.02
N SER A 706 -23.79 12.96 1.90
CA SER A 706 -23.05 14.21 1.94
C SER A 706 -22.71 14.59 3.38
N MET A 707 -21.52 15.15 3.57
CA MET A 707 -21.05 15.73 4.83
C MET A 707 -21.06 17.28 4.78
N LYS A 708 -21.48 17.88 3.65
CA LYS A 708 -21.50 19.32 3.47
C LYS A 708 -22.53 19.99 4.35
N GLY A 709 -22.12 21.08 5.01
CA GLY A 709 -22.99 21.86 5.86
C GLY A 709 -23.46 21.14 7.13
N LEU A 710 -22.69 20.14 7.60
CA LEU A 710 -22.94 19.40 8.85
C LEU A 710 -21.84 19.65 9.86
#